data_5e7e00c9d2dd53e5864a7d8a7ea0223a
#
_entry.id   5e7e00c9d2dd53e5864a7d8a7ea0223a
#
_cell.length_a   1.000
_cell.length_b   1.000
_cell.length_c   1.000
_cell.angle_alpha   90.00
_cell.angle_beta   90.00
_cell.angle_gamma   90.00
#
_symmetry.space_group_name_H-M   'P 1'
#
loop_
_entity.id
_entity.type
_entity.pdbx_description
1 polymer ?
#
loop_
_entity_poly.entity_id
_entity_poly.type
_entity_poly.pdbx_seq_one_letter_code
_entity_poly.pdbx_strand_id
1 'polypeptide(L)'
;MNNSHRVVNKGVIPLPLSDHSLVYCTIKAGVAKVAPRTIEYRSYKHYDKELFLHDLRTTDWSPVYRADNVNEAVNTWCTIYSSIADQHAPIKRQRVKGNKAPWMTPELSKLMQERDLFHKKAMKSKSPAHWSTYRKLRFKTNEAVKKAKSSYYQECINNNKGNSAGLWKTLNEITSRDNKSGSVPTCISSDEVLHSKPQPVANVLNNYFTSIGTKLANALKNQCNSLGRYSSPETMSSFVFKFSDIQEHFVRKYLASLKTKKAIGLDKISSRLLKDSADAITTSLTFLYNRSLSSAVFPSIWKMGKVVPIFKSGDRTNASNYRPITILPVLSKIIEKAVHMQLYTFLKENKLLAREQFGFRPNLSTEVALAHLTDNILDNMDNGLVTGAVFLDLSKAFDTVDHQLLLKKLRSLGLDNNSMDWFKSYLSAREQVVSIGNCLSCPKPISVGVPQGSILGPLLFIIYVNDLPNCLRHCKIILYADDTLIHYSAKTVQDIETYLNIDLQTVSQWLQSNLLTLNCDKSRFVLFGSTRRLKSLNAVSIKINESPLEHANSFKYLGVTLREDLSWNEHIKNIVNKTNQRLGLLRRIKTLLPLNARLILYHSLILPLFDYGDIIWGDKNNTLLMNDLQVQQNKAAKLILDRPKYSSATEALEELEWKHLDHRRHLHRCVFIFRCLHNIIDFNFNFRQNNDIHHHNTRQSKNLHLSAPKTNWAKQKLTYQAALDFNLLSPEIQETASILLFKKKLERIS
;
A
#
# COMPACT_ATOMS: atom_id res chain seq x y z
N MET A 1 24.37 23.01 21.13
CA MET A 1 23.81 24.04 22.04
C MET A 1 23.79 23.48 23.45
N ASN A 2 24.49 24.13 24.35
CA ASN A 2 24.57 23.68 25.73
C ASN A 2 23.27 24.04 26.47
N ASN A 3 22.40 23.06 26.77
CA ASN A 3 21.12 23.24 27.46
C ASN A 3 21.28 23.17 29.01
N SER A 4 22.40 23.63 29.54
CA SER A 4 22.70 23.57 30.97
C SER A 4 21.66 24.25 31.88
N HIS A 5 20.94 25.28 31.35
CA HIS A 5 19.86 25.96 32.06
C HIS A 5 18.62 25.10 32.32
N ARG A 6 18.50 23.93 31.66
CA ARG A 6 17.40 22.99 31.89
C ARG A 6 17.69 21.92 32.91
N VAL A 7 18.93 21.81 33.37
CA VAL A 7 19.31 20.82 34.36
C VAL A 7 18.85 21.32 35.74
N VAL A 8 17.95 20.59 36.36
CA VAL A 8 17.37 20.90 37.67
C VAL A 8 18.21 20.31 38.79
N ASN A 9 18.73 19.11 38.56
CA ASN A 9 19.58 18.39 39.49
C ASN A 9 20.50 17.44 38.73
N LYS A 10 21.69 17.24 39.25
CA LYS A 10 22.70 16.29 38.74
C LYS A 10 23.48 15.69 39.90
N GLY A 11 23.91 14.49 39.74
CA GLY A 11 24.74 13.86 40.78
C GLY A 11 25.36 12.54 40.30
N VAL A 12 26.26 12.05 41.13
CA VAL A 12 26.94 10.77 40.96
C VAL A 12 26.62 9.93 42.19
N ILE A 13 26.13 8.70 41.96
CA ILE A 13 25.85 7.75 43.05
C ILE A 13 26.86 6.61 42.90
N PRO A 14 27.74 6.39 43.89
CA PRO A 14 28.61 5.21 43.89
C PRO A 14 27.75 3.95 43.98
N LEU A 15 27.99 2.99 43.13
CA LEU A 15 27.31 1.69 43.13
C LEU A 15 28.27 0.63 43.67
N PRO A 16 27.95 -0.02 44.83
CA PRO A 16 28.81 -1.04 45.38
C PRO A 16 28.91 -2.33 44.52
N LEU A 17 28.12 -2.43 43.46
CA LEU A 17 28.04 -3.59 42.56
C LEU A 17 28.88 -3.44 41.29
N SER A 18 29.55 -2.29 41.07
CA SER A 18 30.30 -1.98 39.85
C SER A 18 31.42 -1.01 40.18
N ASP A 19 32.50 -1.07 39.43
CA ASP A 19 33.60 -0.10 39.41
C ASP A 19 33.19 1.27 38.84
N HIS A 20 31.97 1.35 38.26
CA HIS A 20 31.41 2.56 37.73
C HIS A 20 30.33 3.15 38.63
N SER A 21 30.34 4.47 38.77
CA SER A 21 29.30 5.23 39.48
C SER A 21 28.13 5.58 38.54
N LEU A 22 26.90 5.55 39.08
CA LEU A 22 25.71 5.99 38.33
C LEU A 22 25.71 7.53 38.27
N VAL A 23 25.81 8.07 37.06
CA VAL A 23 25.62 9.51 36.79
C VAL A 23 24.15 9.76 36.43
N TYR A 24 23.51 10.65 37.19
CA TYR A 24 22.13 11.05 36.89
C TYR A 24 22.00 12.54 36.63
N CYS A 25 21.04 12.90 35.76
CA CYS A 25 20.70 14.29 35.47
C CYS A 25 19.18 14.43 35.37
N THR A 26 18.60 15.35 36.12
CA THR A 26 17.19 15.69 36.03
C THR A 26 17.04 16.94 35.16
N ILE A 27 16.33 16.81 34.06
CA ILE A 27 16.12 17.90 33.11
C ILE A 27 14.68 18.42 33.25
N LYS A 28 14.49 19.73 33.32
CA LYS A 28 13.19 20.38 33.25
C LYS A 28 12.68 20.32 31.81
N ALA A 29 11.96 19.27 31.46
CA ALA A 29 11.29 19.11 30.16
C ALA A 29 9.88 19.68 30.28
N GLY A 30 9.65 20.85 29.72
CA GLY A 30 8.32 21.37 29.51
C GLY A 30 7.67 20.61 28.31
N VAL A 31 6.47 20.05 28.50
CA VAL A 31 5.70 19.54 27.37
C VAL A 31 5.37 20.72 26.46
N ALA A 32 5.92 20.75 25.26
CA ALA A 32 5.63 21.78 24.28
C ALA A 32 4.10 21.81 24.03
N LYS A 33 3.47 22.94 24.30
CA LYS A 33 2.06 23.14 23.94
C LYS A 33 1.97 23.09 22.43
N VAL A 34 1.09 22.23 21.88
CA VAL A 34 0.82 22.21 20.46
C VAL A 34 0.25 23.56 20.07
N ALA A 35 0.96 24.27 19.20
CA ALA A 35 0.48 25.57 18.70
C ALA A 35 -0.88 25.39 18.01
N PRO A 36 -1.82 26.34 18.21
CA PRO A 36 -3.07 26.32 17.48
C PRO A 36 -2.79 26.35 15.98
N ARG A 37 -3.48 25.52 15.22
CA ARG A 37 -3.38 25.51 13.76
C ARG A 37 -4.66 26.08 13.15
N THR A 38 -4.52 26.88 12.12
CA THR A 38 -5.65 27.33 11.31
C THR A 38 -5.91 26.24 10.27
N ILE A 39 -7.15 25.79 10.14
CA ILE A 39 -7.60 24.88 9.09
C ILE A 39 -8.54 25.63 8.15
N GLU A 40 -8.42 25.36 6.85
CA GLU A 40 -9.35 25.82 5.83
C GLU A 40 -10.24 24.63 5.44
N TYR A 41 -11.55 24.82 5.44
CA TYR A 41 -12.50 23.76 5.14
C TYR A 41 -13.79 24.31 4.55
N ARG A 42 -14.49 23.52 3.74
CA ARG A 42 -15.84 23.84 3.29
C ARG A 42 -16.85 23.63 4.41
N SER A 43 -17.68 24.62 4.66
CA SER A 43 -18.73 24.57 5.68
C SER A 43 -20.01 24.02 5.05
N TYR A 44 -20.47 22.89 5.56
CA TYR A 44 -21.73 22.28 5.15
C TYR A 44 -22.85 22.52 6.18
N LYS A 45 -22.71 23.54 7.05
CA LYS A 45 -23.67 23.79 8.15
C LYS A 45 -25.07 24.13 7.65
N HIS A 46 -25.13 24.88 6.57
CA HIS A 46 -26.38 25.34 5.94
C HIS A 46 -26.51 24.83 4.50
N TYR A 47 -25.80 23.76 4.18
CA TYR A 47 -25.81 23.15 2.85
C TYR A 47 -27.13 22.42 2.64
N ASP A 48 -27.92 22.88 1.65
CA ASP A 48 -29.09 22.21 1.14
C ASP A 48 -28.77 21.62 -0.23
N LYS A 49 -28.94 20.30 -0.36
CA LYS A 49 -28.63 19.59 -1.59
C LYS A 49 -29.60 19.92 -2.72
N GLU A 50 -30.89 20.09 -2.40
CA GLU A 50 -31.92 20.31 -3.41
C GLU A 50 -31.80 21.72 -4.00
N LEU A 51 -31.55 22.74 -3.16
CA LEU A 51 -31.27 24.10 -3.63
C LEU A 51 -29.98 24.15 -4.46
N PHE A 52 -28.91 23.43 -4.04
CA PHE A 52 -27.68 23.34 -4.82
C PHE A 52 -27.90 22.70 -6.19
N LEU A 53 -28.72 21.66 -6.26
CA LEU A 53 -29.07 20.99 -7.52
C LEU A 53 -29.97 21.89 -8.41
N HIS A 54 -30.88 22.63 -7.80
CA HIS A 54 -31.73 23.57 -8.52
C HIS A 54 -30.88 24.63 -9.24
N ASP A 55 -29.97 25.29 -8.52
CA ASP A 55 -29.10 26.33 -9.09
C ASP A 55 -28.18 25.77 -10.20
N LEU A 56 -27.68 24.59 -10.04
CA LEU A 56 -26.88 23.95 -11.09
C LEU A 56 -27.68 23.58 -12.35
N ARG A 57 -28.96 23.21 -12.20
CA ARG A 57 -29.86 22.87 -13.33
C ARG A 57 -30.34 24.14 -14.05
N THR A 58 -30.52 25.22 -13.36
CA THR A 58 -30.96 26.53 -13.93
C THR A 58 -29.79 27.35 -14.47
N THR A 59 -28.54 26.91 -14.19
CA THR A 59 -27.33 27.57 -14.68
C THR A 59 -27.18 27.44 -16.19
N ASP A 60 -26.87 28.57 -16.84
CA ASP A 60 -26.52 28.60 -18.25
C ASP A 60 -25.10 28.03 -18.47
N TRP A 61 -25.01 26.85 -19.04
CA TRP A 61 -23.75 26.21 -19.44
C TRP A 61 -23.31 26.58 -20.86
N SER A 62 -24.03 27.42 -21.59
CA SER A 62 -23.70 27.79 -22.97
C SER A 62 -22.30 28.40 -23.15
N PRO A 63 -21.75 29.17 -22.16
CA PRO A 63 -20.40 29.68 -22.27
C PRO A 63 -19.33 28.56 -22.30
N VAL A 64 -19.61 27.41 -21.66
CA VAL A 64 -18.72 26.25 -21.69
C VAL A 64 -18.70 25.60 -23.08
N TYR A 65 -19.87 25.53 -23.72
CA TYR A 65 -20.01 24.90 -25.03
C TYR A 65 -19.46 25.78 -26.17
N ARG A 66 -19.56 27.12 -26.03
CA ARG A 66 -19.09 28.10 -27.02
C ARG A 66 -17.62 28.48 -26.90
N ALA A 67 -16.94 28.07 -25.83
CA ALA A 67 -15.51 28.39 -25.62
C ALA A 67 -14.66 27.95 -26.82
N ASP A 68 -13.63 28.71 -27.20
CA ASP A 68 -12.82 28.46 -28.40
C ASP A 68 -11.98 27.16 -28.30
N ASN A 69 -11.51 26.85 -27.11
CA ASN A 69 -10.67 25.67 -26.87
C ASN A 69 -11.00 24.98 -25.56
N VAL A 70 -10.48 23.74 -25.38
CA VAL A 70 -10.79 22.92 -24.21
C VAL A 70 -10.29 23.51 -22.89
N ASN A 71 -9.17 24.25 -22.89
CA ASN A 71 -8.66 24.88 -21.66
C ASN A 71 -9.61 25.97 -21.16
N GLU A 72 -10.09 26.81 -22.08
CA GLU A 72 -11.06 27.85 -21.76
C GLU A 72 -12.39 27.23 -21.31
N ALA A 73 -12.89 26.22 -22.02
CA ALA A 73 -14.11 25.52 -21.65
C ALA A 73 -14.05 24.96 -20.22
N VAL A 74 -12.93 24.30 -19.85
CA VAL A 74 -12.74 23.73 -18.53
C VAL A 74 -12.58 24.84 -17.46
N ASN A 75 -11.86 25.91 -17.76
CA ASN A 75 -11.72 27.04 -16.84
C ASN A 75 -13.08 27.73 -16.57
N THR A 76 -13.86 27.94 -17.62
CA THR A 76 -15.23 28.51 -17.53
C THR A 76 -16.11 27.60 -16.67
N TRP A 77 -16.10 26.30 -16.95
CA TRP A 77 -16.85 25.32 -16.15
C TRP A 77 -16.44 25.35 -14.67
N CYS A 78 -15.13 25.34 -14.38
CA CYS A 78 -14.62 25.39 -13.00
C CYS A 78 -15.02 26.68 -12.30
N THR A 79 -15.02 27.81 -12.99
CA THR A 79 -15.43 29.12 -12.44
C THR A 79 -16.90 29.13 -12.09
N ILE A 80 -17.78 28.74 -13.02
CA ILE A 80 -19.23 28.67 -12.81
C ILE A 80 -19.53 27.70 -11.65
N TYR A 81 -19.02 26.48 -11.70
CA TYR A 81 -19.28 25.47 -10.67
C TYR A 81 -18.78 25.90 -9.29
N SER A 82 -17.58 26.49 -9.22
CA SER A 82 -17.01 26.94 -7.94
C SER A 82 -17.79 28.12 -7.34
N SER A 83 -18.29 29.03 -8.16
CA SER A 83 -19.12 30.15 -7.70
C SER A 83 -20.38 29.62 -7.00
N ILE A 84 -21.10 28.71 -7.64
CA ILE A 84 -22.30 28.09 -7.05
C ILE A 84 -21.95 27.26 -5.80
N ALA A 85 -20.88 26.47 -5.88
CA ALA A 85 -20.42 25.68 -4.74
C ALA A 85 -20.02 26.53 -3.52
N ASP A 86 -19.49 27.73 -3.73
CA ASP A 86 -19.10 28.65 -2.65
C ASP A 86 -20.29 29.33 -2.01
N GLN A 87 -21.39 29.55 -2.75
CA GLN A 87 -22.67 30.06 -2.20
C GLN A 87 -23.28 29.03 -1.24
N HIS A 88 -23.36 27.76 -1.63
CA HIS A 88 -24.00 26.70 -0.83
C HIS A 88 -23.11 26.11 0.25
N ALA A 89 -21.80 26.02 0.01
CA ALA A 89 -20.82 25.42 0.91
C ALA A 89 -19.54 26.27 0.98
N PRO A 90 -19.58 27.47 1.61
CA PRO A 90 -18.48 28.43 1.62
C PRO A 90 -17.23 27.87 2.30
N ILE A 91 -16.05 28.29 1.80
CA ILE A 91 -14.76 27.98 2.41
C ILE A 91 -14.57 28.88 3.64
N LYS A 92 -14.39 28.25 4.81
CA LYS A 92 -14.14 28.92 6.08
C LYS A 92 -12.78 28.59 6.64
N ARG A 93 -12.21 29.55 7.39
CA ARG A 93 -10.97 29.33 8.15
C ARG A 93 -11.29 29.28 9.64
N GLN A 94 -10.79 28.25 10.32
CA GLN A 94 -11.01 28.09 11.75
C GLN A 94 -9.68 27.79 12.44
N ARG A 95 -9.43 28.52 13.54
CA ARG A 95 -8.30 28.24 14.43
C ARG A 95 -8.68 27.12 15.39
N VAL A 96 -8.04 25.96 15.22
CA VAL A 96 -8.27 24.78 16.06
C VAL A 96 -7.22 24.71 17.14
N LYS A 97 -7.65 24.75 18.41
CA LYS A 97 -6.81 24.43 19.56
C LYS A 97 -6.88 22.92 19.77
N GLY A 98 -5.75 22.26 19.86
CA GLY A 98 -5.71 20.82 20.19
C GLY A 98 -6.25 20.59 21.61
N ASN A 99 -7.41 19.97 21.74
CA ASN A 99 -7.89 19.51 23.06
C ASN A 99 -7.22 18.18 23.36
N LYS A 100 -6.25 18.19 24.27
CA LYS A 100 -5.44 17.00 24.59
C LYS A 100 -6.15 15.96 25.46
N ALA A 101 -7.26 16.31 26.10
CA ALA A 101 -7.98 15.47 27.05
C ALA A 101 -9.50 15.69 26.97
N PRO A 102 -10.17 15.20 25.89
CA PRO A 102 -11.61 15.40 25.74
C PRO A 102 -12.45 14.71 26.82
N TRP A 103 -11.86 13.74 27.52
CA TRP A 103 -12.46 13.02 28.66
C TRP A 103 -12.30 13.75 30.01
N MET A 104 -11.71 14.94 30.03
CA MET A 104 -11.51 15.74 31.25
C MET A 104 -12.82 16.40 31.65
N THR A 105 -13.35 16.04 32.83
CA THR A 105 -14.52 16.68 33.44
C THR A 105 -14.11 17.73 34.47
N PRO A 106 -14.99 18.68 34.83
CA PRO A 106 -14.72 19.67 35.89
C PRO A 106 -14.42 19.00 37.24
N GLU A 107 -15.12 17.92 37.62
CA GLU A 107 -14.93 17.17 38.86
C GLU A 107 -13.56 16.50 38.87
N LEU A 108 -13.14 15.90 37.73
CA LEU A 108 -11.82 15.29 37.60
C LEU A 108 -10.71 16.36 37.72
N SER A 109 -10.93 17.54 37.16
CA SER A 109 -9.99 18.66 37.26
C SER A 109 -9.83 19.12 38.71
N LYS A 110 -10.92 19.22 39.50
CA LYS A 110 -10.88 19.55 40.92
C LYS A 110 -10.07 18.50 41.73
N LEU A 111 -10.37 17.22 41.48
CA LEU A 111 -9.66 16.12 42.16
C LEU A 111 -8.16 16.10 41.85
N MET A 112 -7.78 16.47 40.62
CA MET A 112 -6.37 16.62 40.25
C MET A 112 -5.72 17.82 40.94
N GLN A 113 -6.41 18.95 41.10
CA GLN A 113 -5.93 20.11 41.81
C GLN A 113 -5.73 19.81 43.31
N GLU A 114 -6.67 19.12 43.95
CA GLU A 114 -6.52 18.66 45.35
C GLU A 114 -5.33 17.75 45.52
N ARG A 115 -5.17 16.76 44.65
CA ARG A 115 -3.98 15.89 44.68
C ARG A 115 -2.69 16.68 44.58
N ASP A 116 -2.60 17.64 43.68
CA ASP A 116 -1.41 18.44 43.43
C ASP A 116 -1.14 19.39 44.58
N LEU A 117 -2.19 19.92 45.23
CA LEU A 117 -2.08 20.71 46.46
C LEU A 117 -1.48 19.90 47.61
N PHE A 118 -2.02 18.68 47.88
CA PHE A 118 -1.48 17.83 48.93
C PHE A 118 -0.08 17.30 48.61
N HIS A 119 0.26 17.08 47.35
CA HIS A 119 1.63 16.81 46.94
C HIS A 119 2.58 17.95 47.29
N LYS A 120 2.22 19.21 47.01
CA LYS A 120 3.01 20.38 47.37
C LYS A 120 3.14 20.54 48.89
N LYS A 121 2.05 20.30 49.66
CA LYS A 121 2.06 20.32 51.13
C LYS A 121 2.99 19.24 51.69
N ALA A 122 2.89 18.01 51.19
CA ALA A 122 3.73 16.89 51.59
C ALA A 122 5.23 17.15 51.34
N MET A 123 5.55 17.72 50.16
CA MET A 123 6.95 18.10 49.84
C MET A 123 7.50 19.18 50.74
N LYS A 124 6.70 20.17 51.14
CA LYS A 124 7.14 21.26 52.03
C LYS A 124 7.26 20.83 53.48
N SER A 125 6.24 20.12 53.99
CA SER A 125 6.19 19.78 55.44
C SER A 125 6.89 18.49 55.77
N LYS A 126 7.17 17.64 54.77
CA LYS A 126 7.69 16.26 54.97
C LYS A 126 6.84 15.39 55.91
N SER A 127 5.65 15.83 56.28
CA SER A 127 4.76 15.18 57.25
C SER A 127 4.22 13.85 56.68
N PRO A 128 4.29 12.73 57.46
CA PRO A 128 3.71 11.45 57.07
C PRO A 128 2.20 11.52 56.80
N ALA A 129 1.45 12.36 57.51
CA ALA A 129 0.02 12.57 57.35
C ALA A 129 -0.30 13.19 55.96
N HIS A 130 0.46 14.21 55.55
CA HIS A 130 0.28 14.81 54.20
C HIS A 130 0.66 13.82 53.10
N TRP A 131 1.68 13.00 53.27
CA TRP A 131 2.05 11.95 52.34
C TRP A 131 0.94 10.84 52.24
N SER A 132 0.33 10.46 53.35
CA SER A 132 -0.75 9.50 53.41
C SER A 132 -1.96 10.02 52.59
N THR A 133 -2.37 11.28 52.87
CA THR A 133 -3.48 11.94 52.16
C THR A 133 -3.18 12.07 50.68
N TYR A 134 -1.97 12.46 50.28
CA TYR A 134 -1.56 12.50 48.86
C TYR A 134 -1.67 11.12 48.20
N ARG A 135 -1.21 10.05 48.84
CA ARG A 135 -1.29 8.69 48.30
C ARG A 135 -2.75 8.26 48.06
N LYS A 136 -3.66 8.54 49.00
CA LYS A 136 -5.11 8.28 48.86
C LYS A 136 -5.69 9.07 47.70
N LEU A 137 -5.42 10.37 47.60
CA LEU A 137 -5.90 11.22 46.52
C LEU A 137 -5.31 10.82 45.16
N ARG A 138 -4.05 10.41 45.12
CA ARG A 138 -3.40 9.88 43.89
C ARG A 138 -4.09 8.64 43.38
N PHE A 139 -4.39 7.68 44.30
CA PHE A 139 -5.13 6.46 43.95
C PHE A 139 -6.51 6.81 43.42
N LYS A 140 -7.31 7.61 44.13
CA LYS A 140 -8.64 8.08 43.75
C LYS A 140 -8.65 8.82 42.39
N THR A 141 -7.66 9.71 42.19
CA THR A 141 -7.48 10.43 40.93
C THR A 141 -7.19 9.47 39.75
N ASN A 142 -6.29 8.50 39.95
CA ASN A 142 -5.93 7.54 38.90
C ASN A 142 -7.13 6.66 38.51
N GLU A 143 -7.95 6.23 39.47
CA GLU A 143 -9.19 5.49 39.24
C GLU A 143 -10.21 6.34 38.48
N ALA A 144 -10.42 7.60 38.92
CA ALA A 144 -11.33 8.52 38.25
C ALA A 144 -10.91 8.82 36.79
N VAL A 145 -9.60 9.00 36.53
CA VAL A 145 -9.05 9.16 35.18
C VAL A 145 -9.32 7.95 34.32
N LYS A 146 -9.11 6.72 34.85
CA LYS A 146 -9.39 5.48 34.09
C LYS A 146 -10.87 5.39 33.75
N LYS A 147 -11.75 5.64 34.71
CA LYS A 147 -13.22 5.60 34.52
C LYS A 147 -13.67 6.64 33.50
N ALA A 148 -13.24 7.91 33.64
CA ALA A 148 -13.58 8.98 32.70
C ALA A 148 -13.15 8.67 31.28
N LYS A 149 -11.91 8.16 31.09
CA LYS A 149 -11.43 7.72 29.78
C LYS A 149 -12.26 6.58 29.21
N SER A 150 -12.55 5.57 30.01
CA SER A 150 -13.36 4.41 29.58
C SER A 150 -14.75 4.85 29.14
N SER A 151 -15.45 5.63 29.96
CA SER A 151 -16.80 6.10 29.63
C SER A 151 -16.81 6.95 28.36
N TYR A 152 -15.90 7.92 28.23
CA TYR A 152 -15.78 8.76 27.06
C TYR A 152 -15.56 7.98 25.77
N TYR A 153 -14.57 7.05 25.76
CA TYR A 153 -14.26 6.30 24.55
C TYR A 153 -15.35 5.26 24.21
N GLN A 154 -15.98 4.64 25.21
CA GLN A 154 -17.12 3.76 24.98
C GLN A 154 -18.30 4.51 24.37
N GLU A 155 -18.61 5.71 24.85
CA GLU A 155 -19.63 6.58 24.28
C GLU A 155 -19.27 6.98 22.83
N CYS A 156 -18.04 7.43 22.58
CA CYS A 156 -17.56 7.73 21.22
C CYS A 156 -17.70 6.54 20.26
N ILE A 157 -17.39 5.34 20.72
CA ILE A 157 -17.53 4.11 19.92
C ILE A 157 -19.02 3.81 19.66
N ASN A 158 -19.87 3.91 20.66
CA ASN A 158 -21.30 3.65 20.54
C ASN A 158 -21.99 4.65 19.59
N ASN A 159 -21.62 5.95 19.67
CA ASN A 159 -22.14 6.99 18.78
C ASN A 159 -21.65 6.82 17.33
N ASN A 160 -20.61 6.04 17.10
CA ASN A 160 -20.09 5.73 15.77
C ASN A 160 -20.48 4.31 15.26
N LYS A 161 -21.47 3.65 15.86
CA LYS A 161 -22.04 2.40 15.32
C LYS A 161 -22.54 2.64 13.90
N GLY A 162 -22.09 1.82 12.94
CA GLY A 162 -22.38 2.02 11.51
C GLY A 162 -21.49 3.03 10.77
N ASN A 163 -20.70 3.85 11.48
CA ASN A 163 -19.76 4.77 10.89
C ASN A 163 -18.30 4.29 11.09
N SER A 164 -17.81 3.45 10.17
CA SER A 164 -16.47 2.86 10.28
C SER A 164 -15.35 3.91 10.35
N ALA A 165 -15.49 5.04 9.65
CA ALA A 165 -14.49 6.12 9.68
C ALA A 165 -14.42 6.84 11.04
N GLY A 166 -15.56 7.11 11.66
CA GLY A 166 -15.64 7.68 13.02
C GLY A 166 -15.07 6.71 14.06
N LEU A 167 -15.42 5.43 13.93
CA LEU A 167 -14.89 4.37 14.78
C LEU A 167 -13.36 4.28 14.69
N TRP A 168 -12.81 4.24 13.49
CA TRP A 168 -11.36 4.19 13.29
C TRP A 168 -10.64 5.44 13.78
N LYS A 169 -11.26 6.61 13.68
CA LYS A 169 -10.72 7.84 14.28
C LYS A 169 -10.59 7.67 15.80
N THR A 170 -11.64 7.23 16.48
CA THR A 170 -11.63 6.97 17.93
C THR A 170 -10.59 5.91 18.31
N LEU A 171 -10.50 4.80 17.56
CA LEU A 171 -9.51 3.75 17.80
C LEU A 171 -8.06 4.24 17.61
N ASN A 172 -7.80 5.08 16.62
CA ASN A 172 -6.50 5.69 16.43
C ASN A 172 -6.12 6.64 17.57
N GLU A 173 -7.06 7.44 18.07
CA GLU A 173 -6.85 8.28 19.26
C GLU A 173 -6.49 7.44 20.50
N ILE A 174 -7.23 6.35 20.77
CA ILE A 174 -6.97 5.43 21.88
C ILE A 174 -5.58 4.77 21.76
N THR A 175 -5.22 4.34 20.55
CA THR A 175 -3.94 3.65 20.29
C THR A 175 -2.76 4.60 20.17
N SER A 176 -2.98 5.91 20.32
CA SER A 176 -1.98 6.97 20.10
C SER A 176 -1.33 6.91 18.70
N ARG A 177 -1.99 6.27 17.74
CA ARG A 177 -1.51 6.22 16.35
C ARG A 177 -1.58 7.58 15.66
N ASP A 178 -2.52 8.44 16.09
CA ASP A 178 -2.58 9.84 15.62
C ASP A 178 -1.40 10.69 16.13
N ASN A 179 -0.74 10.29 17.21
CA ASN A 179 0.50 10.93 17.68
C ASN A 179 1.73 10.57 16.83
N LYS A 180 1.59 9.71 15.83
CA LYS A 180 2.49 9.70 14.68
C LYS A 180 2.20 10.91 13.77
N SER A 181 2.26 12.12 14.33
CA SER A 181 2.57 13.37 13.61
C SER A 181 3.89 13.28 12.82
N GLY A 182 4.38 12.08 12.66
CA GLY A 182 5.59 11.73 11.98
C GLY A 182 5.44 11.46 10.49
N SER A 183 4.27 11.67 9.88
CA SER A 183 4.15 11.66 8.42
C SER A 183 4.55 12.99 7.80
N VAL A 184 4.32 14.10 8.51
CA VAL A 184 4.70 15.44 8.02
C VAL A 184 6.15 15.72 8.46
N PRO A 185 7.06 16.01 7.54
CA PRO A 185 8.44 16.35 7.88
C PRO A 185 8.46 17.63 8.71
N THR A 186 9.09 17.57 9.88
CA THR A 186 9.28 18.73 10.77
C THR A 186 10.57 19.47 10.45
N CYS A 187 11.55 18.77 9.91
CA CYS A 187 12.83 19.33 9.48
C CYS A 187 13.42 18.48 8.35
N ILE A 188 14.08 19.15 7.40
CA ILE A 188 14.80 18.52 6.29
C ILE A 188 16.17 19.16 6.16
N SER A 189 17.19 18.32 5.96
CA SER A 189 18.56 18.76 5.68
C SER A 189 18.76 18.92 4.17
N SER A 190 19.35 20.05 3.77
CA SER A 190 19.82 20.30 2.41
C SER A 190 21.11 21.13 2.49
N ASP A 191 22.15 20.71 1.80
CA ASP A 191 23.44 21.40 1.72
C ASP A 191 23.99 21.74 3.14
N GLU A 192 23.94 20.73 4.04
CA GLU A 192 24.33 20.81 5.45
C GLU A 192 23.49 21.77 6.32
N VAL A 193 22.48 22.43 5.73
CA VAL A 193 21.57 23.31 6.46
C VAL A 193 20.30 22.58 6.85
N LEU A 194 19.93 22.64 8.14
CA LEU A 194 18.69 22.05 8.65
C LEU A 194 17.54 23.07 8.59
N HIS A 195 16.61 22.82 7.69
CA HIS A 195 15.38 23.62 7.55
C HIS A 195 14.29 23.08 8.47
N SER A 196 13.70 23.95 9.29
CA SER A 196 12.63 23.59 10.26
C SER A 196 11.32 24.39 10.06
N LYS A 197 11.35 25.46 9.27
CA LYS A 197 10.13 26.21 8.93
C LYS A 197 9.37 25.50 7.82
N PRO A 198 8.02 25.45 7.85
CA PRO A 198 7.22 24.71 6.86
C PRO A 198 7.49 25.08 5.39
N GLN A 199 7.61 26.37 5.10
CA GLN A 199 7.83 26.86 3.72
C GLN A 199 9.19 26.43 3.15
N PRO A 200 10.34 26.65 3.81
CA PRO A 200 11.64 26.11 3.37
C PRO A 200 11.65 24.59 3.23
N VAL A 201 11.06 23.85 4.21
CA VAL A 201 10.94 22.39 4.13
C VAL A 201 10.16 21.94 2.88
N ALA A 202 9.05 22.62 2.56
CA ALA A 202 8.26 22.34 1.37
C ALA A 202 9.07 22.62 0.09
N ASN A 203 9.83 23.71 0.03
CA ASN A 203 10.65 24.05 -1.13
C ASN A 203 11.79 23.05 -1.35
N VAL A 204 12.50 22.65 -0.29
CA VAL A 204 13.59 21.65 -0.37
C VAL A 204 13.04 20.32 -0.90
N LEU A 205 11.91 19.86 -0.35
CA LEU A 205 11.26 18.63 -0.82
C LEU A 205 10.81 18.73 -2.27
N ASN A 206 10.25 19.88 -2.68
CA ASN A 206 9.80 20.07 -4.05
C ASN A 206 11.00 20.07 -5.02
N ASN A 207 12.09 20.74 -4.65
CA ASN A 207 13.35 20.73 -5.41
C ASN A 207 13.88 19.30 -5.57
N TYR A 208 13.89 18.52 -4.50
CA TYR A 208 14.34 17.15 -4.55
C TYR A 208 13.44 16.29 -5.46
N PHE A 209 12.11 16.32 -5.27
CA PHE A 209 11.19 15.48 -6.04
C PHE A 209 11.17 15.80 -7.53
N THR A 210 11.31 17.07 -7.92
CA THR A 210 11.34 17.45 -9.34
C THR A 210 12.68 17.23 -10.01
N SER A 211 13.79 17.20 -9.26
CA SER A 211 15.13 17.07 -9.82
C SER A 211 15.68 15.64 -9.84
N ILE A 212 15.20 14.76 -8.96
CA ILE A 212 15.82 13.43 -8.77
C ILE A 212 15.73 12.56 -10.03
N GLY A 213 14.56 12.54 -10.71
CA GLY A 213 14.38 11.77 -11.95
C GLY A 213 15.35 12.22 -13.05
N THR A 214 15.44 13.52 -13.28
CA THR A 214 16.37 14.09 -14.28
C THR A 214 17.83 13.84 -13.92
N LYS A 215 18.19 13.96 -12.63
CA LYS A 215 19.56 13.67 -12.16
C LYS A 215 19.95 12.22 -12.44
N LEU A 216 19.08 11.27 -12.12
CA LEU A 216 19.31 9.84 -12.34
C LEU A 216 19.39 9.53 -13.86
N ALA A 217 18.47 10.07 -14.66
CA ALA A 217 18.47 9.87 -16.11
C ALA A 217 19.74 10.45 -16.78
N ASN A 218 20.19 11.64 -16.37
CA ASN A 218 21.42 12.26 -16.91
C ASN A 218 22.68 11.48 -16.50
N ALA A 219 22.74 10.94 -15.28
CA ALA A 219 23.84 10.10 -14.85
C ALA A 219 23.97 8.85 -15.75
N LEU A 220 22.86 8.23 -16.13
CA LEU A 220 22.86 7.09 -17.04
C LEU A 220 23.22 7.49 -18.48
N LYS A 221 22.73 8.63 -18.98
CA LYS A 221 23.08 9.15 -20.33
C LYS A 221 24.59 9.37 -20.47
N ASN A 222 25.25 9.89 -19.44
CA ASN A 222 26.69 10.13 -19.43
C ASN A 222 27.49 8.82 -19.40
N GLN A 223 26.96 7.74 -18.85
CA GLN A 223 27.59 6.42 -18.84
C GLN A 223 27.38 5.63 -20.14
N CYS A 224 26.33 5.93 -20.91
CA CYS A 224 25.96 5.20 -22.13
C CYS A 224 26.94 5.34 -23.31
N ASN A 225 27.92 6.20 -23.23
CA ASN A 225 28.90 6.40 -24.34
C ASN A 225 29.93 5.26 -24.46
N SER A 226 29.98 4.33 -23.50
CA SER A 226 30.98 3.25 -23.46
C SER A 226 30.41 1.82 -23.62
N LEU A 227 29.09 1.63 -23.53
CA LEU A 227 28.46 0.32 -23.63
C LEU A 227 27.43 0.33 -24.78
N GLY A 228 27.41 -0.73 -25.59
CA GLY A 228 26.48 -0.87 -26.73
C GLY A 228 25.03 -0.62 -26.30
N ARG A 229 24.30 0.14 -27.10
CA ARG A 229 22.86 0.41 -26.83
C ARG A 229 22.04 -0.83 -27.11
N TYR A 230 21.22 -1.26 -26.16
CA TYR A 230 20.16 -2.22 -26.44
C TYR A 230 19.14 -1.56 -27.38
N SER A 231 19.02 -2.07 -28.60
CA SER A 231 17.94 -1.71 -29.51
C SER A 231 16.86 -2.78 -29.41
N SER A 232 15.74 -2.42 -28.77
CA SER A 232 14.53 -3.25 -28.86
C SER A 232 14.12 -3.33 -30.34
N PRO A 233 13.82 -4.51 -30.90
CA PRO A 233 13.22 -4.58 -32.22
C PRO A 233 11.93 -3.77 -32.19
N GLU A 234 11.85 -2.74 -33.04
CA GLU A 234 10.63 -1.92 -33.22
C GLU A 234 9.58 -2.75 -33.97
N THR A 235 8.98 -3.72 -33.32
CA THR A 235 7.80 -4.42 -33.87
C THR A 235 6.59 -3.52 -33.66
N MET A 236 6.18 -2.85 -34.75
CA MET A 236 4.91 -2.11 -34.74
C MET A 236 3.74 -3.08 -34.64
N SER A 237 2.84 -2.84 -33.71
CA SER A 237 1.59 -3.58 -33.63
C SER A 237 0.77 -3.42 -34.91
N SER A 238 0.19 -4.50 -35.43
CA SER A 238 -0.78 -4.45 -36.51
C SER A 238 -2.15 -3.90 -36.09
N PHE A 239 -2.40 -3.82 -34.79
CA PHE A 239 -3.64 -3.28 -34.22
C PHE A 239 -3.53 -1.78 -34.04
N VAL A 240 -4.64 -1.06 -34.25
CA VAL A 240 -4.71 0.39 -34.10
C VAL A 240 -5.65 0.76 -32.96
N PHE A 241 -5.12 1.53 -31.98
CA PHE A 241 -5.92 2.12 -30.91
C PHE A 241 -6.35 3.53 -31.27
N LYS A 242 -7.66 3.78 -31.10
CA LYS A 242 -8.26 5.12 -31.19
C LYS A 242 -9.16 5.35 -29.98
N PHE A 243 -9.25 6.59 -29.52
CA PHE A 243 -10.22 6.94 -28.50
C PHE A 243 -11.65 6.81 -29.03
N SER A 244 -12.52 6.28 -28.20
CA SER A 244 -13.97 6.33 -28.39
C SER A 244 -14.59 7.36 -27.45
N ASP A 245 -15.76 7.88 -27.81
CA ASP A 245 -16.48 8.84 -27.00
C ASP A 245 -16.84 8.29 -25.61
N ILE A 246 -16.60 9.11 -24.61
CA ILE A 246 -17.00 8.83 -23.22
C ILE A 246 -18.51 9.06 -23.12
N GLN A 247 -19.22 8.03 -22.67
CA GLN A 247 -20.66 8.06 -22.52
C GLN A 247 -21.10 8.72 -21.21
N GLU A 248 -22.22 9.43 -21.19
CA GLU A 248 -22.75 10.10 -20.00
C GLU A 248 -22.98 9.14 -18.83
N HIS A 249 -23.50 7.93 -19.11
CA HIS A 249 -23.73 6.93 -18.07
C HIS A 249 -22.45 6.55 -17.31
N PHE A 250 -21.30 6.54 -18.01
CA PHE A 250 -19.99 6.29 -17.39
C PHE A 250 -19.62 7.42 -16.43
N VAL A 251 -19.73 8.69 -16.88
CA VAL A 251 -19.41 9.88 -16.06
C VAL A 251 -20.31 9.92 -14.83
N ARG A 252 -21.61 9.74 -15.01
CA ARG A 252 -22.61 9.70 -13.94
C ARG A 252 -22.32 8.61 -12.92
N LYS A 253 -22.08 7.38 -13.36
CA LYS A 253 -21.73 6.25 -12.50
C LYS A 253 -20.45 6.51 -11.71
N TYR A 254 -19.43 7.09 -12.33
CA TYR A 254 -18.19 7.43 -11.64
C TYR A 254 -18.40 8.51 -10.57
N LEU A 255 -19.10 9.60 -10.90
CA LEU A 255 -19.45 10.67 -9.96
C LEU A 255 -20.24 10.12 -8.76
N ALA A 256 -21.26 9.30 -9.00
CA ALA A 256 -22.07 8.67 -7.95
C ALA A 256 -21.24 7.74 -7.04
N SER A 257 -20.16 7.14 -7.57
CA SER A 257 -19.27 6.24 -6.81
C SER A 257 -18.22 6.97 -5.96
N LEU A 258 -18.08 8.30 -6.08
CA LEU A 258 -17.07 9.07 -5.39
C LEU A 258 -17.18 8.92 -3.86
N LYS A 259 -16.04 8.69 -3.21
CA LYS A 259 -15.93 8.68 -1.74
C LYS A 259 -15.81 10.12 -1.24
N THR A 260 -16.79 10.58 -0.46
CA THR A 260 -16.94 11.99 -0.04
C THR A 260 -15.81 12.53 0.86
N LYS A 261 -15.03 11.64 1.50
CA LYS A 261 -13.93 12.02 2.43
C LYS A 261 -12.54 11.95 1.78
N LYS A 262 -12.43 12.05 0.46
CA LYS A 262 -11.13 12.09 -0.24
C LYS A 262 -10.45 13.44 -0.09
N ALA A 263 -9.11 13.44 -0.19
CA ALA A 263 -8.31 14.66 -0.22
C ALA A 263 -8.71 15.54 -1.42
N ILE A 264 -8.71 16.85 -1.21
CA ILE A 264 -9.09 17.86 -2.21
C ILE A 264 -7.83 18.39 -2.87
N GLY A 265 -7.88 18.55 -4.19
CA GLY A 265 -6.82 19.13 -5.01
C GLY A 265 -6.65 20.64 -4.74
N LEU A 266 -5.85 21.28 -5.58
CA LEU A 266 -5.65 22.75 -5.52
C LEU A 266 -6.87 23.50 -6.04
N ASP A 267 -7.69 22.88 -6.86
CA ASP A 267 -8.96 23.37 -7.38
C ASP A 267 -10.04 23.58 -6.32
N LYS A 268 -9.83 23.08 -5.10
CA LYS A 268 -10.78 23.14 -3.96
C LYS A 268 -12.17 22.56 -4.24
N ILE A 269 -12.33 21.78 -5.32
CA ILE A 269 -13.58 21.10 -5.67
C ILE A 269 -13.67 19.80 -4.87
N SER A 270 -14.70 19.68 -4.04
CA SER A 270 -14.83 18.51 -3.16
C SER A 270 -15.55 17.34 -3.83
N SER A 271 -15.07 16.11 -3.57
CA SER A 271 -15.75 14.90 -4.03
C SER A 271 -17.20 14.77 -3.54
N ARG A 272 -17.55 15.40 -2.41
CA ARG A 272 -18.92 15.41 -1.89
C ARG A 272 -19.84 16.22 -2.79
N LEU A 273 -19.46 17.45 -3.11
CA LEU A 273 -20.25 18.33 -3.99
C LEU A 273 -20.40 17.71 -5.39
N LEU A 274 -19.30 17.17 -5.98
CA LEU A 274 -19.35 16.49 -7.27
C LEU A 274 -20.28 15.26 -7.25
N LYS A 275 -20.29 14.50 -6.15
CA LYS A 275 -21.19 13.36 -5.99
C LYS A 275 -22.65 13.80 -5.88
N ASP A 276 -22.91 14.82 -5.05
CA ASP A 276 -24.25 15.34 -4.80
C ASP A 276 -24.85 15.95 -6.08
N SER A 277 -24.02 16.56 -6.94
CA SER A 277 -24.42 17.20 -8.21
C SER A 277 -24.32 16.31 -9.44
N ALA A 278 -24.04 15.01 -9.28
CA ALA A 278 -23.74 14.11 -10.40
C ALA A 278 -24.74 14.24 -11.58
N ASP A 279 -26.04 14.26 -11.30
CA ASP A 279 -27.09 14.34 -12.32
C ASP A 279 -27.13 15.67 -13.07
N ALA A 280 -26.80 16.77 -12.42
CA ALA A 280 -26.85 18.11 -12.99
C ALA A 280 -25.62 18.45 -13.86
N ILE A 281 -24.46 17.85 -13.57
CA ILE A 281 -23.19 18.19 -14.23
C ILE A 281 -22.69 17.15 -15.22
N THR A 282 -23.35 16.00 -15.33
CA THR A 282 -22.89 14.89 -16.19
C THR A 282 -22.74 15.31 -17.65
N THR A 283 -23.75 15.95 -18.24
CA THR A 283 -23.74 16.34 -19.66
C THR A 283 -22.61 17.32 -19.97
N SER A 284 -22.49 18.39 -19.17
CA SER A 284 -21.42 19.39 -19.37
C SER A 284 -20.02 18.81 -19.19
N LEU A 285 -19.83 17.92 -18.22
CA LEU A 285 -18.55 17.22 -18.03
C LEU A 285 -18.25 16.23 -19.15
N THR A 286 -19.23 15.50 -19.64
CA THR A 286 -19.07 14.56 -20.76
C THR A 286 -18.63 15.30 -22.01
N PHE A 287 -19.25 16.45 -22.29
CA PHE A 287 -18.82 17.33 -23.37
C PHE A 287 -17.34 17.73 -23.25
N LEU A 288 -16.91 18.21 -22.06
CA LEU A 288 -15.52 18.60 -21.83
C LEU A 288 -14.54 17.45 -22.03
N TYR A 289 -14.88 16.26 -21.57
CA TYR A 289 -14.03 15.09 -21.74
C TYR A 289 -13.90 14.67 -23.21
N ASN A 290 -15.01 14.61 -23.93
CA ASN A 290 -14.99 14.25 -25.35
C ASN A 290 -14.29 15.34 -26.19
N ARG A 291 -14.45 16.60 -25.85
CA ARG A 291 -13.71 17.70 -26.47
C ARG A 291 -12.20 17.59 -26.20
N SER A 292 -11.80 17.18 -25.00
CA SER A 292 -10.38 16.91 -24.70
C SER A 292 -9.81 15.79 -25.55
N LEU A 293 -10.55 14.70 -25.73
CA LEU A 293 -10.12 13.57 -26.55
C LEU A 293 -10.07 13.92 -28.05
N SER A 294 -11.08 14.59 -28.56
CA SER A 294 -11.16 14.96 -29.99
C SER A 294 -10.12 16.01 -30.40
N SER A 295 -9.86 17.00 -29.53
CA SER A 295 -8.81 18.01 -29.75
C SER A 295 -7.40 17.57 -29.41
N ALA A 296 -7.21 16.35 -28.89
CA ALA A 296 -5.93 15.82 -28.40
C ALA A 296 -5.25 16.68 -27.33
N VAL A 297 -6.01 17.43 -26.52
CA VAL A 297 -5.47 18.33 -25.50
C VAL A 297 -5.96 17.94 -24.13
N PHE A 298 -5.02 17.63 -23.22
CA PHE A 298 -5.33 17.46 -21.80
C PHE A 298 -5.33 18.81 -21.09
N PRO A 299 -6.44 19.22 -20.41
CA PRO A 299 -6.59 20.54 -19.83
C PRO A 299 -5.47 20.94 -18.86
N SER A 300 -4.95 22.16 -19.03
CA SER A 300 -3.78 22.66 -18.28
C SER A 300 -4.05 22.77 -16.77
N ILE A 301 -5.25 23.18 -16.35
CA ILE A 301 -5.64 23.31 -14.94
C ILE A 301 -5.58 21.95 -14.20
N TRP A 302 -5.71 20.82 -14.91
CA TRP A 302 -5.62 19.47 -14.33
C TRP A 302 -4.19 18.95 -14.24
N LYS A 303 -3.19 19.65 -14.79
CA LYS A 303 -1.79 19.26 -14.77
C LYS A 303 -1.06 19.65 -13.49
N MET A 304 -1.62 20.57 -12.70
CA MET A 304 -1.04 21.01 -11.44
C MET A 304 -1.27 19.98 -10.34
N GLY A 305 -0.19 19.44 -9.77
CA GLY A 305 -0.20 18.43 -8.71
C GLY A 305 0.06 19.00 -7.33
N LYS A 306 -0.76 18.64 -6.33
CA LYS A 306 -0.48 18.89 -4.92
C LYS A 306 0.20 17.68 -4.30
N VAL A 307 1.48 17.77 -3.99
CA VAL A 307 2.27 16.67 -3.43
C VAL A 307 2.24 16.69 -1.91
N VAL A 308 1.94 15.54 -1.32
CA VAL A 308 2.05 15.28 0.12
C VAL A 308 3.20 14.30 0.33
N PRO A 309 4.29 14.70 1.03
CA PRO A 309 5.41 13.81 1.30
C PRO A 309 5.03 12.78 2.36
N ILE A 310 5.18 11.49 2.04
CA ILE A 310 4.94 10.37 2.96
C ILE A 310 6.27 9.74 3.34
N PHE A 311 6.60 9.73 4.63
CA PHE A 311 7.81 9.08 5.13
C PHE A 311 7.78 7.57 4.92
N LYS A 312 8.84 7.01 4.34
CA LYS A 312 8.99 5.57 4.07
C LYS A 312 9.75 4.86 5.21
N SER A 313 11.00 5.23 5.42
CA SER A 313 11.91 4.61 6.39
C SER A 313 13.22 5.40 6.46
N GLY A 314 14.07 5.12 7.43
CA GLY A 314 15.40 5.73 7.55
C GLY A 314 15.39 7.05 8.33
N ASP A 315 16.32 7.95 8.03
CA ASP A 315 16.42 9.26 8.64
C ASP A 315 15.33 10.21 8.12
N ARG A 316 14.59 10.84 9.04
CA ARG A 316 13.50 11.78 8.73
C ARG A 316 13.98 13.13 8.20
N THR A 317 15.24 13.44 8.37
CA THR A 317 15.83 14.70 7.86
C THR A 317 16.22 14.60 6.38
N ASN A 318 16.29 13.38 5.83
CA ASN A 318 16.68 13.16 4.45
C ASN A 318 15.46 13.13 3.52
N ALA A 319 15.43 14.01 2.51
CA ALA A 319 14.37 14.10 1.51
C ALA A 319 14.16 12.78 0.71
N SER A 320 15.23 11.99 0.50
CA SER A 320 15.18 10.71 -0.24
C SER A 320 14.29 9.67 0.43
N ASN A 321 14.07 9.78 1.75
CA ASN A 321 13.26 8.88 2.56
C ASN A 321 11.76 9.17 2.51
N TYR A 322 11.34 10.13 1.68
CA TYR A 322 9.93 10.46 1.45
C TYR A 322 9.46 10.05 0.04
N ARG A 323 8.19 9.64 -0.03
CA ARG A 323 7.49 9.39 -1.30
C ARG A 323 6.61 10.59 -1.65
N PRO A 324 6.65 11.12 -2.90
CA PRO A 324 5.79 12.21 -3.33
C PRO A 324 4.41 11.69 -3.75
N ILE A 325 3.43 11.67 -2.84
CA ILE A 325 2.07 11.29 -3.22
C ILE A 325 1.33 12.51 -3.78
N THR A 326 0.96 12.46 -5.05
CA THR A 326 0.31 13.57 -5.76
C THR A 326 -1.21 13.49 -5.64
N ILE A 327 -1.82 14.56 -5.16
CA ILE A 327 -3.26 14.77 -5.16
C ILE A 327 -3.60 15.60 -6.40
N LEU A 328 -4.23 14.97 -7.38
CA LEU A 328 -4.72 15.60 -8.60
C LEU A 328 -6.21 16.01 -8.44
N PRO A 329 -6.70 16.97 -9.24
CA PRO A 329 -8.12 17.31 -9.30
C PRO A 329 -9.00 16.09 -9.52
N VAL A 330 -10.18 16.06 -8.88
CA VAL A 330 -11.08 14.89 -9.01
C VAL A 330 -11.60 14.76 -10.44
N LEU A 331 -11.84 15.88 -11.10
CA LEU A 331 -12.30 15.92 -12.50
C LEU A 331 -11.29 15.26 -13.45
N SER A 332 -9.99 15.50 -13.26
CA SER A 332 -8.96 14.84 -14.08
C SER A 332 -8.99 13.32 -13.95
N LYS A 333 -9.33 12.80 -12.78
CA LYS A 333 -9.40 11.35 -12.55
C LYS A 333 -10.52 10.66 -13.30
N ILE A 334 -11.58 11.38 -13.66
CA ILE A 334 -12.70 10.81 -14.42
C ILE A 334 -12.25 10.51 -15.86
N ILE A 335 -11.65 11.48 -16.55
CA ILE A 335 -11.11 11.27 -17.90
C ILE A 335 -9.94 10.27 -17.87
N GLU A 336 -9.04 10.34 -16.89
CA GLU A 336 -7.98 9.35 -16.73
C GLU A 336 -8.55 7.93 -16.59
N LYS A 337 -9.67 7.75 -15.88
CA LYS A 337 -10.32 6.44 -15.73
C LYS A 337 -10.94 5.96 -17.04
N ALA A 338 -11.56 6.84 -17.80
CA ALA A 338 -12.11 6.50 -19.12
C ALA A 338 -11.01 6.06 -20.09
N VAL A 339 -9.93 6.86 -20.19
CA VAL A 339 -8.76 6.54 -21.02
C VAL A 339 -8.08 5.26 -20.56
N HIS A 340 -7.90 5.08 -19.23
CA HIS A 340 -7.35 3.84 -18.68
C HIS A 340 -8.17 2.61 -19.10
N MET A 341 -9.50 2.69 -19.04
CA MET A 341 -10.33 1.54 -19.40
C MET A 341 -10.21 1.22 -20.90
N GLN A 342 -10.29 2.23 -21.78
CA GLN A 342 -10.18 2.04 -23.22
C GLN A 342 -8.82 1.44 -23.58
N LEU A 343 -7.72 2.05 -23.11
CA LEU A 343 -6.37 1.58 -23.41
C LEU A 343 -6.10 0.19 -22.83
N TYR A 344 -6.48 -0.06 -21.57
CA TYR A 344 -6.26 -1.35 -20.93
C TYR A 344 -7.04 -2.47 -21.64
N THR A 345 -8.30 -2.23 -22.04
CA THR A 345 -9.12 -3.18 -22.79
C THR A 345 -8.45 -3.52 -24.11
N PHE A 346 -8.02 -2.51 -24.88
CA PHE A 346 -7.30 -2.71 -26.13
C PHE A 346 -6.03 -3.56 -25.96
N LEU A 347 -5.19 -3.22 -24.96
CA LEU A 347 -3.95 -3.96 -24.68
C LEU A 347 -4.22 -5.41 -24.27
N LYS A 348 -5.28 -5.65 -23.51
CA LYS A 348 -5.66 -6.98 -23.03
C LYS A 348 -6.20 -7.85 -24.17
N GLU A 349 -7.15 -7.35 -24.94
CA GLU A 349 -7.80 -8.07 -26.03
C GLU A 349 -6.80 -8.48 -27.12
N ASN A 350 -5.84 -7.61 -27.41
CA ASN A 350 -4.80 -7.86 -28.39
C ASN A 350 -3.54 -8.54 -27.80
N LYS A 351 -3.56 -8.93 -26.51
CA LYS A 351 -2.45 -9.62 -25.81
C LYS A 351 -1.12 -8.86 -25.88
N LEU A 352 -1.16 -7.53 -25.85
CA LEU A 352 0.01 -6.66 -25.99
C LEU A 352 0.77 -6.44 -24.65
N LEU A 353 0.22 -6.85 -23.51
CA LEU A 353 0.90 -6.81 -22.22
C LEU A 353 1.68 -8.10 -21.95
N ALA A 354 2.91 -7.96 -21.47
CA ALA A 354 3.75 -9.08 -21.07
C ALA A 354 3.03 -9.99 -20.07
N ARG A 355 3.10 -11.31 -20.25
CA ARG A 355 2.45 -12.30 -19.38
C ARG A 355 3.11 -12.35 -18.01
N GLU A 356 4.37 -12.01 -17.94
CA GLU A 356 5.25 -11.96 -16.78
C GLU A 356 4.94 -10.79 -15.85
N GLN A 357 4.13 -9.80 -16.28
CA GLN A 357 3.71 -8.66 -15.46
C GLN A 357 2.46 -8.97 -14.66
N PHE A 358 2.60 -9.05 -13.33
CA PHE A 358 1.50 -9.30 -12.39
C PHE A 358 0.99 -8.02 -11.71
N GLY A 359 1.81 -6.97 -11.68
CA GLY A 359 1.47 -5.70 -11.03
C GLY A 359 0.49 -4.85 -11.85
N PHE A 360 -0.43 -4.14 -11.17
CA PHE A 360 -1.40 -3.22 -11.76
C PHE A 360 -2.31 -3.80 -12.84
N ARG A 361 -2.45 -5.10 -12.90
CA ARG A 361 -3.38 -5.81 -13.78
C ARG A 361 -4.57 -6.33 -12.98
N PRO A 362 -5.82 -6.11 -13.42
CA PRO A 362 -7.01 -6.71 -12.81
C PRO A 362 -6.91 -8.24 -12.78
N ASN A 363 -7.45 -8.82 -11.71
CA ASN A 363 -7.49 -10.27 -11.51
C ASN A 363 -6.12 -10.96 -11.29
N LEU A 364 -5.02 -10.20 -11.26
CA LEU A 364 -3.72 -10.64 -10.79
C LEU A 364 -3.41 -10.02 -9.42
N SER A 365 -2.63 -10.72 -8.62
CA SER A 365 -2.30 -10.30 -7.25
C SER A 365 -0.88 -10.72 -6.87
N THR A 366 -0.41 -10.23 -5.73
CA THR A 366 0.85 -10.70 -5.12
C THR A 366 0.81 -12.19 -4.84
N GLU A 367 -0.34 -12.74 -4.47
CA GLU A 367 -0.55 -14.16 -4.25
C GLU A 367 -0.31 -14.99 -5.53
N VAL A 368 -0.84 -14.54 -6.67
CA VAL A 368 -0.68 -15.23 -7.97
C VAL A 368 0.79 -15.24 -8.39
N ALA A 369 1.49 -14.11 -8.23
CA ALA A 369 2.92 -14.01 -8.52
C ALA A 369 3.77 -14.91 -7.60
N LEU A 370 3.47 -14.91 -6.29
CA LEU A 370 4.14 -15.76 -5.32
C LEU A 370 3.86 -17.25 -5.57
N ALA A 371 2.61 -17.63 -5.85
CA ALA A 371 2.23 -19.01 -6.17
C ALA A 371 2.99 -19.51 -7.40
N HIS A 372 3.04 -18.71 -8.46
CA HIS A 372 3.80 -19.05 -9.66
C HIS A 372 5.29 -19.26 -9.37
N LEU A 373 5.90 -18.36 -8.59
CA LEU A 373 7.31 -18.47 -8.21
C LEU A 373 7.58 -19.71 -7.35
N THR A 374 6.83 -19.85 -6.24
CA THR A 374 7.09 -20.91 -5.26
C THR A 374 6.81 -22.29 -5.82
N ASP A 375 5.75 -22.48 -6.59
CA ASP A 375 5.45 -23.76 -7.23
C ASP A 375 6.54 -24.13 -8.25
N ASN A 376 7.06 -23.18 -9.04
CA ASN A 376 8.18 -23.41 -9.94
C ASN A 376 9.45 -23.85 -9.19
N ILE A 377 9.78 -23.17 -8.09
CA ILE A 377 10.97 -23.53 -7.29
C ILE A 377 10.79 -24.93 -6.67
N LEU A 378 9.62 -25.24 -6.12
CA LEU A 378 9.33 -26.56 -5.53
C LEU A 378 9.34 -27.67 -6.58
N ASP A 379 8.86 -27.43 -7.80
CA ASP A 379 8.99 -28.36 -8.93
C ASP A 379 10.46 -28.63 -9.28
N ASN A 380 11.27 -27.59 -9.34
CA ASN A 380 12.69 -27.70 -9.60
C ASN A 380 13.41 -28.51 -8.50
N MET A 381 13.07 -28.23 -7.22
CA MET A 381 13.62 -28.99 -6.09
C MET A 381 13.21 -30.46 -6.13
N ASP A 382 11.97 -30.79 -6.54
CA ASP A 382 11.48 -32.14 -6.72
C ASP A 382 12.26 -32.93 -7.81
N ASN A 383 12.73 -32.20 -8.83
CA ASN A 383 13.56 -32.71 -9.91
C ASN A 383 15.08 -32.63 -9.61
N GLY A 384 15.48 -32.30 -8.38
CA GLY A 384 16.86 -32.21 -7.95
C GLY A 384 17.64 -31.03 -8.52
N LEU A 385 16.93 -29.99 -9.02
CA LEU A 385 17.52 -28.75 -9.51
C LEU A 385 17.71 -27.73 -8.38
N VAL A 386 18.64 -26.81 -8.60
CA VAL A 386 18.80 -25.58 -7.81
C VAL A 386 18.29 -24.42 -8.63
N THR A 387 17.62 -23.46 -8.00
CA THR A 387 17.12 -22.25 -8.66
C THR A 387 17.88 -21.04 -8.12
N GLY A 388 18.63 -20.36 -8.98
CA GLY A 388 19.17 -19.04 -8.66
C GLY A 388 18.13 -17.97 -8.98
N ALA A 389 17.82 -17.11 -8.01
CA ALA A 389 16.86 -16.03 -8.18
C ALA A 389 17.47 -14.69 -7.77
N VAL A 390 17.36 -13.68 -8.62
CA VAL A 390 17.88 -12.34 -8.43
C VAL A 390 16.72 -11.38 -8.27
N PHE A 391 16.66 -10.70 -7.12
CA PHE A 391 15.66 -9.68 -6.78
C PHE A 391 16.26 -8.31 -7.07
N LEU A 392 15.71 -7.59 -8.03
CA LEU A 392 16.17 -6.28 -8.45
C LEU A 392 15.28 -5.17 -7.86
N ASP A 393 15.90 -4.16 -7.23
CA ASP A 393 15.24 -2.96 -6.71
C ASP A 393 15.53 -1.77 -7.64
N LEU A 394 14.49 -1.17 -8.21
CA LEU A 394 14.64 0.01 -9.06
C LEU A 394 14.55 1.30 -8.23
N SER A 395 15.49 2.21 -8.44
CA SER A 395 15.54 3.50 -7.75
C SER A 395 14.51 4.46 -8.31
N LYS A 396 13.48 4.82 -7.51
CA LYS A 396 12.48 5.85 -7.89
C LYS A 396 11.84 5.59 -9.26
N ALA A 397 11.52 4.35 -9.60
CA ALA A 397 11.09 3.91 -10.92
C ALA A 397 9.97 4.76 -11.55
N PHE A 398 8.94 5.13 -10.78
CA PHE A 398 7.86 6.02 -11.25
C PHE A 398 8.30 7.45 -11.53
N ASP A 399 9.33 7.94 -10.84
CA ASP A 399 9.82 9.31 -10.94
C ASP A 399 10.86 9.48 -12.07
N THR A 400 11.31 8.36 -12.68
CA THR A 400 12.36 8.33 -13.72
C THR A 400 11.86 7.98 -15.11
N VAL A 401 10.58 7.70 -15.29
CA VAL A 401 9.98 7.37 -16.60
C VAL A 401 10.24 8.51 -17.59
N ASP A 402 11.02 8.24 -18.63
CA ASP A 402 11.27 9.22 -19.70
C ASP A 402 10.05 9.32 -20.61
N HIS A 403 9.56 10.56 -20.82
CA HIS A 403 8.35 10.79 -21.59
C HIS A 403 8.51 10.48 -23.08
N GLN A 404 9.70 10.70 -23.66
CA GLN A 404 9.94 10.43 -25.08
C GLN A 404 9.99 8.91 -25.34
N LEU A 405 10.68 8.17 -24.47
CA LEU A 405 10.72 6.71 -24.55
C LEU A 405 9.32 6.09 -24.33
N LEU A 406 8.57 6.62 -23.36
CA LEU A 406 7.19 6.18 -23.13
C LEU A 406 6.32 6.41 -24.38
N LEU A 407 6.41 7.58 -25.00
CA LEU A 407 5.65 7.89 -26.21
C LEU A 407 6.07 6.98 -27.39
N LYS A 408 7.36 6.66 -27.55
CA LYS A 408 7.79 5.66 -28.54
C LYS A 408 7.15 4.29 -28.30
N LYS A 409 7.15 3.82 -27.06
CA LYS A 409 6.52 2.54 -26.69
C LYS A 409 5.01 2.55 -26.89
N LEU A 410 4.32 3.65 -26.59
CA LEU A 410 2.90 3.80 -26.90
C LEU A 410 2.64 3.72 -28.42
N ARG A 411 3.49 4.36 -29.23
CA ARG A 411 3.38 4.30 -30.69
C ARG A 411 3.60 2.88 -31.21
N SER A 412 4.58 2.14 -30.70
CA SER A 412 4.83 0.75 -31.12
C SER A 412 3.67 -0.19 -30.77
N LEU A 413 2.87 0.14 -29.73
CA LEU A 413 1.66 -0.58 -29.36
C LEU A 413 0.46 -0.26 -30.28
N GLY A 414 0.62 0.65 -31.26
CA GLY A 414 -0.40 0.94 -32.27
C GLY A 414 -1.33 2.10 -31.95
N LEU A 415 -0.95 3.05 -31.08
CA LEU A 415 -1.77 4.24 -30.84
C LEU A 415 -1.75 5.16 -32.09
N ASP A 416 -2.93 5.64 -32.49
CA ASP A 416 -3.08 6.59 -33.60
C ASP A 416 -2.52 7.98 -33.24
N ASN A 417 -2.38 8.86 -34.21
CA ASN A 417 -1.77 10.17 -34.01
C ASN A 417 -2.54 11.04 -33.02
N ASN A 418 -3.88 11.03 -33.06
CA ASN A 418 -4.70 11.80 -32.12
C ASN A 418 -4.50 11.34 -30.67
N SER A 419 -4.50 10.02 -30.44
CA SER A 419 -4.23 9.45 -29.12
C SER A 419 -2.80 9.75 -28.67
N MET A 420 -1.82 9.69 -29.56
CA MET A 420 -0.43 10.03 -29.26
C MET A 420 -0.27 11.51 -28.84
N ASP A 421 -0.92 12.43 -29.55
CA ASP A 421 -0.87 13.86 -29.24
C ASP A 421 -1.56 14.14 -27.89
N TRP A 422 -2.65 13.43 -27.58
CA TRP A 422 -3.29 13.53 -26.27
C TRP A 422 -2.37 13.05 -25.14
N PHE A 423 -1.67 11.91 -25.28
CA PHE A 423 -0.70 11.43 -24.27
C PHE A 423 0.51 12.36 -24.17
N LYS A 424 0.98 12.93 -25.27
CA LYS A 424 2.02 13.96 -25.27
C LYS A 424 1.55 15.19 -24.49
N SER A 425 0.32 15.64 -24.71
CA SER A 425 -0.29 16.74 -23.96
C SER A 425 -0.46 16.39 -22.47
N TYR A 426 -0.88 15.16 -22.15
CA TYR A 426 -1.05 14.67 -20.77
C TYR A 426 0.26 14.71 -19.98
N LEU A 427 1.37 14.31 -20.60
CA LEU A 427 2.69 14.23 -19.96
C LEU A 427 3.42 15.57 -19.88
N SER A 428 3.20 16.46 -20.86
CA SER A 428 3.92 17.73 -20.98
C SER A 428 3.36 18.86 -20.10
N ALA A 429 4.20 19.86 -19.80
CA ALA A 429 3.85 21.09 -19.06
C ALA A 429 3.13 20.80 -17.72
N ARG A 430 3.55 19.77 -17.02
CA ARG A 430 3.05 19.45 -15.68
C ARG A 430 3.86 20.19 -14.62
N GLU A 431 3.17 20.62 -13.59
CA GLU A 431 3.80 21.28 -12.45
C GLU A 431 3.32 20.65 -11.14
N GLN A 432 4.10 20.84 -10.09
CA GLN A 432 3.72 20.43 -8.76
C GLN A 432 4.11 21.44 -7.68
N VAL A 433 3.36 21.40 -6.59
CA VAL A 433 3.67 22.08 -5.33
C VAL A 433 3.66 21.07 -4.19
N VAL A 434 4.59 21.16 -3.25
CA VAL A 434 4.61 20.34 -2.03
C VAL A 434 3.85 21.05 -0.92
N SER A 435 2.97 20.31 -0.25
CA SER A 435 2.15 20.83 0.86
C SER A 435 2.67 20.29 2.20
N ILE A 436 3.07 21.22 3.09
CA ILE A 436 3.45 20.94 4.47
C ILE A 436 2.50 21.69 5.40
N GLY A 437 1.54 20.98 5.99
CA GLY A 437 0.45 21.63 6.71
C GLY A 437 -0.36 22.54 5.78
N ASN A 438 -0.40 23.83 6.09
CA ASN A 438 -1.07 24.84 5.26
C ASN A 438 -0.13 25.60 4.32
N CYS A 439 1.16 25.31 4.35
CA CYS A 439 2.14 25.95 3.48
C CYS A 439 2.29 25.15 2.19
N LEU A 440 2.38 25.85 1.06
CA LEU A 440 2.68 25.31 -0.25
C LEU A 440 4.07 25.79 -0.68
N SER A 441 4.83 24.93 -1.32
CA SER A 441 6.08 25.34 -1.97
C SER A 441 5.82 26.23 -3.19
N CYS A 442 6.88 26.82 -3.76
CA CYS A 442 6.80 27.39 -5.10
C CYS A 442 6.49 26.26 -6.12
N PRO A 443 5.67 26.54 -7.17
CA PRO A 443 5.46 25.62 -8.27
C PRO A 443 6.76 25.25 -8.97
N LYS A 444 6.90 23.99 -9.39
CA LYS A 444 8.04 23.52 -10.17
C LYS A 444 7.61 22.60 -11.30
N PRO A 445 8.20 22.71 -12.49
CA PRO A 445 7.90 21.84 -13.62
C PRO A 445 8.40 20.42 -13.38
N ILE A 446 7.70 19.45 -13.98
CA ILE A 446 8.03 18.02 -14.00
C ILE A 446 8.33 17.66 -15.45
N SER A 447 9.57 17.26 -15.74
CA SER A 447 10.04 16.88 -17.09
C SER A 447 10.10 15.38 -17.33
N VAL A 448 10.12 14.58 -16.27
CA VAL A 448 10.18 13.11 -16.28
C VAL A 448 9.30 12.52 -15.20
N GLY A 449 8.97 11.26 -15.35
CA GLY A 449 8.15 10.51 -14.39
C GLY A 449 6.66 10.63 -14.65
N VAL A 450 5.91 9.75 -13.99
CA VAL A 450 4.45 9.73 -13.98
C VAL A 450 3.93 10.03 -12.58
N PRO A 451 2.84 10.82 -12.42
CA PRO A 451 2.38 11.26 -11.11
C PRO A 451 1.98 10.08 -10.21
N GLN A 452 2.63 9.92 -9.05
CA GLN A 452 2.28 8.92 -8.05
C GLN A 452 0.94 9.29 -7.37
N GLY A 453 -0.18 8.94 -8.00
CA GLY A 453 -1.54 9.27 -7.56
C GLY A 453 -2.52 9.54 -8.69
N SER A 454 -2.04 9.50 -9.94
CA SER A 454 -2.86 9.44 -11.15
C SER A 454 -3.45 8.03 -11.34
N ILE A 455 -4.49 7.91 -12.14
CA ILE A 455 -5.07 6.61 -12.53
C ILE A 455 -4.30 6.00 -13.69
N LEU A 456 -3.78 6.83 -14.59
CA LEU A 456 -2.99 6.38 -15.74
C LEU A 456 -1.55 5.99 -15.37
N GLY A 457 -0.95 6.61 -14.36
CA GLY A 457 0.45 6.38 -14.01
C GLY A 457 0.86 4.92 -13.89
N PRO A 458 0.13 4.07 -13.15
CA PRO A 458 0.43 2.65 -13.05
C PRO A 458 0.39 1.92 -14.40
N LEU A 459 -0.61 2.21 -15.25
CA LEU A 459 -0.70 1.60 -16.58
C LEU A 459 0.45 2.04 -17.48
N LEU A 460 0.77 3.34 -17.47
CA LEU A 460 1.89 3.88 -18.25
C LEU A 460 3.23 3.29 -17.80
N PHE A 461 3.40 3.03 -16.50
CA PHE A 461 4.59 2.38 -15.99
C PHE A 461 4.72 0.94 -16.47
N ILE A 462 3.66 0.12 -16.39
CA ILE A 462 3.74 -1.26 -16.89
C ILE A 462 3.92 -1.33 -18.40
N ILE A 463 3.40 -0.35 -19.17
CA ILE A 463 3.71 -0.18 -20.60
C ILE A 463 5.19 0.14 -20.79
N TYR A 464 5.75 1.01 -19.94
CA TYR A 464 7.16 1.42 -20.04
C TYR A 464 8.13 0.24 -19.88
N VAL A 465 7.82 -0.70 -19.00
CA VAL A 465 8.64 -1.89 -18.73
C VAL A 465 8.18 -3.15 -19.49
N ASN A 466 7.22 -3.02 -20.40
CA ASN A 466 6.54 -4.15 -21.04
C ASN A 466 7.45 -5.03 -21.90
N ASP A 467 8.50 -4.47 -22.47
CA ASP A 467 9.45 -5.16 -23.35
C ASP A 467 10.68 -5.71 -22.59
N LEU A 468 10.78 -5.48 -21.30
CA LEU A 468 11.88 -6.02 -20.48
C LEU A 468 12.01 -7.57 -20.55
N PRO A 469 10.93 -8.36 -20.51
CA PRO A 469 11.05 -9.81 -20.66
C PRO A 469 11.70 -10.26 -21.97
N ASN A 470 11.57 -9.48 -23.03
CA ASN A 470 12.09 -9.81 -24.35
C ASN A 470 13.62 -9.76 -24.45
N CYS A 471 14.30 -9.14 -23.48
CA CYS A 471 15.77 -9.10 -23.48
C CYS A 471 16.42 -10.35 -22.89
N LEU A 472 15.65 -11.23 -22.24
CA LEU A 472 16.14 -12.46 -21.64
C LEU A 472 16.20 -13.59 -22.67
N ARG A 473 17.26 -14.39 -22.62
CA ARG A 473 17.47 -15.54 -23.50
C ARG A 473 17.33 -16.87 -22.78
N HIS A 474 17.77 -16.94 -21.54
CA HIS A 474 17.88 -18.16 -20.75
C HIS A 474 17.01 -18.15 -19.51
N CYS A 475 16.91 -17.00 -18.86
CA CYS A 475 16.24 -16.84 -17.58
C CYS A 475 14.74 -16.56 -17.73
N LYS A 476 13.99 -16.86 -16.69
CA LYS A 476 12.61 -16.45 -16.53
C LYS A 476 12.53 -15.18 -15.69
N ILE A 477 11.51 -14.36 -15.93
CA ILE A 477 11.28 -13.11 -15.21
C ILE A 477 9.87 -13.09 -14.61
N ILE A 478 9.73 -12.46 -13.46
CA ILE A 478 8.45 -12.12 -12.83
C ILE A 478 8.49 -10.64 -12.50
N LEU A 479 7.53 -9.89 -13.00
CA LEU A 479 7.38 -8.46 -12.77
C LEU A 479 6.17 -8.21 -11.87
N TYR A 480 6.35 -7.45 -10.81
CA TYR A 480 5.26 -6.90 -10.03
C TYR A 480 5.44 -5.38 -9.88
N ALA A 481 4.96 -4.64 -10.87
CA ALA A 481 5.26 -3.22 -11.04
C ALA A 481 6.79 -2.98 -11.19
N ASP A 482 7.39 -2.30 -10.20
CA ASP A 482 8.82 -2.03 -10.13
C ASP A 482 9.64 -3.17 -9.48
N ASP A 483 8.99 -4.08 -8.74
CA ASP A 483 9.66 -5.27 -8.19
C ASP A 483 9.92 -6.28 -9.32
N THR A 484 11.18 -6.52 -9.64
CA THR A 484 11.63 -7.40 -10.72
C THR A 484 12.38 -8.60 -10.13
N LEU A 485 11.99 -9.78 -10.53
CA LEU A 485 12.65 -11.04 -10.18
C LEU A 485 13.08 -11.77 -11.44
N ILE A 486 14.35 -12.17 -11.51
CA ILE A 486 14.91 -12.98 -12.60
C ILE A 486 15.41 -14.29 -11.99
N HIS A 487 15.08 -15.43 -12.60
CA HIS A 487 15.50 -16.72 -12.07
C HIS A 487 15.87 -17.71 -13.17
N TYR A 488 16.81 -18.59 -12.84
CA TYR A 488 17.24 -19.70 -13.67
C TYR A 488 17.44 -20.95 -12.81
N SER A 489 17.22 -22.13 -13.39
CA SER A 489 17.28 -23.39 -12.64
C SER A 489 18.10 -24.42 -13.40
N ALA A 490 19.06 -25.04 -12.72
CA ALA A 490 19.94 -26.03 -13.30
C ALA A 490 20.37 -27.08 -12.26
N LYS A 491 21.03 -28.16 -12.77
CA LYS A 491 21.67 -29.17 -11.92
C LYS A 491 22.99 -28.67 -11.34
N THR A 492 23.70 -27.83 -12.06
CA THR A 492 24.99 -27.28 -11.64
C THR A 492 24.86 -25.80 -11.28
N VAL A 493 25.69 -25.33 -10.37
CA VAL A 493 25.72 -23.95 -9.94
C VAL A 493 26.45 -23.07 -10.96
N GLN A 494 27.39 -23.67 -11.68
CA GLN A 494 28.12 -23.04 -12.77
C GLN A 494 27.19 -22.59 -13.90
N ASP A 495 26.22 -23.46 -14.28
CA ASP A 495 25.21 -23.09 -15.27
C ASP A 495 24.33 -21.92 -14.78
N ILE A 496 23.95 -21.94 -13.48
CA ILE A 496 23.18 -20.88 -12.87
C ILE A 496 23.96 -19.55 -12.93
N GLU A 497 25.23 -19.57 -12.54
CA GLU A 497 26.10 -18.39 -12.59
C GLU A 497 26.26 -17.87 -14.00
N THR A 498 26.56 -18.76 -14.96
CA THR A 498 26.76 -18.39 -16.35
C THR A 498 25.53 -17.73 -16.97
N TYR A 499 24.40 -18.42 -16.92
CA TYR A 499 23.20 -17.93 -17.61
C TYR A 499 22.53 -16.73 -16.91
N LEU A 500 22.58 -16.68 -15.57
CA LEU A 500 22.12 -15.49 -14.87
C LEU A 500 22.99 -14.27 -15.21
N ASN A 501 24.32 -14.39 -15.21
CA ASN A 501 25.20 -13.27 -15.52
C ASN A 501 25.06 -12.80 -16.97
N ILE A 502 24.86 -13.69 -17.94
CA ILE A 502 24.59 -13.32 -19.34
C ILE A 502 23.32 -12.49 -19.44
N ASP A 503 22.21 -12.96 -18.89
CA ASP A 503 20.93 -12.27 -19.01
C ASP A 503 20.90 -11.00 -18.13
N LEU A 504 21.54 -10.98 -16.96
CA LEU A 504 21.65 -9.79 -16.12
C LEU A 504 22.46 -8.67 -16.81
N GLN A 505 23.45 -9.00 -17.61
CA GLN A 505 24.17 -8.01 -18.41
C GLN A 505 23.22 -7.38 -19.46
N THR A 506 22.42 -8.19 -20.14
CA THR A 506 21.43 -7.70 -21.12
C THR A 506 20.36 -6.85 -20.44
N VAL A 507 19.87 -7.29 -19.25
CA VAL A 507 18.93 -6.51 -18.44
C VAL A 507 19.53 -5.17 -18.03
N SER A 508 20.79 -5.13 -17.64
CA SER A 508 21.46 -3.88 -17.29
C SER A 508 21.55 -2.92 -18.48
N GLN A 509 21.89 -3.42 -19.67
CA GLN A 509 21.90 -2.63 -20.91
C GLN A 509 20.49 -2.11 -21.24
N TRP A 510 19.46 -2.96 -21.07
CA TRP A 510 18.07 -2.55 -21.26
C TRP A 510 17.66 -1.45 -20.26
N LEU A 511 17.99 -1.60 -18.96
CA LEU A 511 17.71 -0.58 -17.94
C LEU A 511 18.37 0.75 -18.27
N GLN A 512 19.65 0.74 -18.69
CA GLN A 512 20.36 1.93 -19.10
C GLN A 512 19.72 2.61 -20.33
N SER A 513 19.36 1.82 -21.36
CA SER A 513 18.70 2.32 -22.57
C SER A 513 17.32 2.92 -22.28
N ASN A 514 16.65 2.42 -21.23
CA ASN A 514 15.36 2.91 -20.75
C ASN A 514 15.47 3.91 -19.58
N LEU A 515 16.65 4.41 -19.27
CA LEU A 515 16.91 5.42 -18.23
C LEU A 515 16.37 5.04 -16.84
N LEU A 516 16.35 3.74 -16.53
CA LEU A 516 15.97 3.20 -15.23
C LEU A 516 17.21 2.84 -14.42
N THR A 517 17.29 3.36 -13.20
CA THR A 517 18.46 3.16 -12.33
C THR A 517 18.23 1.98 -11.39
N LEU A 518 19.14 1.00 -11.46
CA LEU A 518 19.18 -0.12 -10.51
C LEU A 518 19.75 0.33 -9.16
N ASN A 519 19.22 -0.20 -8.08
CA ASN A 519 19.76 -0.07 -6.74
C ASN A 519 20.53 -1.36 -6.36
N CYS A 520 21.82 -1.41 -6.68
CA CYS A 520 22.64 -2.58 -6.40
C CYS A 520 22.70 -2.91 -4.91
N ASP A 521 22.76 -1.91 -4.01
CA ASP A 521 22.82 -2.10 -2.56
C ASP A 521 21.60 -2.83 -1.98
N LYS A 522 20.45 -2.74 -2.63
CA LYS A 522 19.22 -3.42 -2.21
C LYS A 522 18.89 -4.65 -3.04
N SER A 523 19.52 -4.80 -4.19
CA SER A 523 19.37 -5.99 -5.01
C SER A 523 20.11 -7.16 -4.36
N ARG A 524 19.51 -8.35 -4.38
CA ARG A 524 20.03 -9.57 -3.73
C ARG A 524 19.80 -10.77 -4.62
N PHE A 525 20.64 -11.80 -4.44
CA PHE A 525 20.32 -13.08 -5.02
C PHE A 525 20.20 -14.16 -3.94
N VAL A 526 19.37 -15.15 -4.21
CA VAL A 526 19.12 -16.31 -3.35
C VAL A 526 19.25 -17.57 -4.21
N LEU A 527 19.91 -18.59 -3.68
CA LEU A 527 19.93 -19.92 -4.27
C LEU A 527 18.90 -20.80 -3.56
N PHE A 528 17.86 -21.22 -4.27
CA PHE A 528 16.82 -22.09 -3.72
C PHE A 528 17.13 -23.54 -4.03
N GLY A 529 17.05 -24.40 -3.00
CA GLY A 529 17.30 -25.85 -3.15
C GLY A 529 17.08 -26.60 -1.85
N SER A 530 17.18 -27.92 -1.90
CA SER A 530 17.17 -28.73 -0.67
C SER A 530 18.37 -28.41 0.20
N THR A 531 18.22 -28.45 1.52
CA THR A 531 19.30 -28.16 2.48
C THR A 531 20.55 -29.01 2.24
N ARG A 532 20.37 -30.30 1.84
CA ARG A 532 21.48 -31.18 1.49
C ARG A 532 22.22 -30.66 0.26
N ARG A 533 21.48 -30.23 -0.77
CA ARG A 533 22.04 -29.74 -2.03
C ARG A 533 22.79 -28.43 -1.80
N LEU A 534 22.18 -27.49 -1.10
CA LEU A 534 22.78 -26.17 -0.82
C LEU A 534 24.09 -26.26 -0.06
N LYS A 535 24.23 -27.22 0.88
CA LYS A 535 25.49 -27.45 1.61
C LYS A 535 26.63 -27.98 0.75
N SER A 536 26.32 -28.57 -0.39
CA SER A 536 27.32 -29.13 -1.32
C SER A 536 27.71 -28.15 -2.43
N LEU A 537 27.20 -26.92 -2.44
CA LEU A 537 27.46 -25.95 -3.49
C LEU A 537 28.76 -25.19 -3.25
N ASN A 538 29.47 -24.92 -4.34
CA ASN A 538 30.59 -23.99 -4.36
C ASN A 538 30.08 -22.55 -4.29
N ALA A 539 30.97 -21.60 -3.98
CA ALA A 539 30.65 -20.17 -4.02
C ALA A 539 30.24 -19.74 -5.43
N VAL A 540 29.22 -18.90 -5.50
CA VAL A 540 28.61 -18.36 -6.74
C VAL A 540 28.81 -16.86 -6.77
N SER A 541 29.21 -16.32 -7.89
CA SER A 541 29.41 -14.90 -8.11
C SER A 541 28.39 -14.37 -9.14
N ILE A 542 27.28 -13.84 -8.67
CA ILE A 542 26.31 -13.16 -9.53
C ILE A 542 26.64 -11.67 -9.57
N LYS A 543 26.79 -11.12 -10.76
CA LYS A 543 27.24 -9.75 -11.00
C LYS A 543 26.26 -8.96 -11.86
N ILE A 544 26.20 -7.67 -11.63
CA ILE A 544 25.52 -6.71 -12.49
C ILE A 544 26.45 -5.51 -12.71
N ASN A 545 26.73 -5.16 -13.95
CA ASN A 545 27.72 -4.11 -14.29
C ASN A 545 29.05 -4.28 -13.52
N GLU A 546 29.63 -5.46 -13.54
CA GLU A 546 30.85 -5.85 -12.80
C GLU A 546 30.75 -5.77 -11.26
N SER A 547 29.63 -5.27 -10.72
CA SER A 547 29.39 -5.22 -9.27
C SER A 547 28.79 -6.53 -8.78
N PRO A 548 29.41 -7.23 -7.80
CA PRO A 548 28.86 -8.45 -7.24
C PRO A 548 27.60 -8.13 -6.43
N LEU A 549 26.56 -8.96 -6.62
CA LEU A 549 25.36 -8.93 -5.79
C LEU A 549 25.59 -9.70 -4.49
N GLU A 550 25.00 -9.21 -3.41
CA GLU A 550 25.07 -9.91 -2.12
C GLU A 550 24.18 -11.16 -2.13
N HIS A 551 24.78 -12.30 -1.75
CA HIS A 551 24.04 -13.53 -1.50
C HIS A 551 23.27 -13.44 -0.20
N ALA A 552 21.98 -13.76 -0.23
CA ALA A 552 21.13 -13.78 0.94
C ALA A 552 20.52 -15.17 1.14
N ASN A 553 20.51 -15.66 2.38
CA ASN A 553 19.88 -16.94 2.73
C ASN A 553 18.35 -16.82 2.80
N SER A 554 17.83 -15.61 2.90
CA SER A 554 16.40 -15.30 2.84
C SER A 554 16.16 -13.92 2.26
N PHE A 555 15.03 -13.75 1.57
CA PHE A 555 14.63 -12.46 1.02
C PHE A 555 13.12 -12.23 1.22
N LYS A 556 12.74 -10.99 1.54
CA LYS A 556 11.34 -10.61 1.66
C LYS A 556 10.81 -10.12 0.32
N TYR A 557 10.08 -10.98 -0.39
CA TYR A 557 9.47 -10.67 -1.68
C TYR A 557 7.94 -10.55 -1.55
N LEU A 558 7.36 -9.48 -2.08
CA LEU A 558 5.92 -9.18 -2.05
C LEU A 558 5.27 -9.43 -0.67
N GLY A 559 6.00 -9.11 0.41
CA GLY A 559 5.48 -9.22 1.78
C GLY A 559 5.73 -10.57 2.48
N VAL A 560 6.11 -11.62 1.75
CA VAL A 560 6.44 -12.95 2.26
C VAL A 560 7.96 -13.13 2.33
N THR A 561 8.48 -13.71 3.41
CA THR A 561 9.91 -14.04 3.53
C THR A 561 10.15 -15.42 2.93
N LEU A 562 10.92 -15.46 1.86
CA LEU A 562 11.35 -16.67 1.17
C LEU A 562 12.75 -17.03 1.67
N ARG A 563 12.89 -18.19 2.27
CA ARG A 563 14.19 -18.74 2.68
C ARG A 563 14.72 -19.68 1.57
N GLU A 564 16.02 -19.84 1.49
CA GLU A 564 16.73 -20.67 0.49
C GLU A 564 16.21 -22.11 0.36
N ASP A 565 15.70 -22.68 1.45
CA ASP A 565 15.11 -24.02 1.50
C ASP A 565 13.58 -24.02 1.42
N LEU A 566 12.95 -22.87 1.17
CA LEU A 566 11.50 -22.63 1.24
C LEU A 566 10.85 -23.11 2.54
N SER A 567 11.63 -23.21 3.64
CA SER A 567 11.04 -23.37 4.96
C SER A 567 10.41 -22.05 5.41
N TRP A 568 9.25 -22.15 6.04
CA TRP A 568 8.45 -20.96 6.43
C TRP A 568 8.73 -20.47 7.85
N ASN A 569 9.72 -21.08 8.55
CA ASN A 569 10.03 -20.79 9.96
C ASN A 569 10.25 -19.31 10.24
N GLU A 570 11.05 -18.64 9.42
CA GLU A 570 11.35 -17.22 9.58
C GLU A 570 10.12 -16.35 9.31
N HIS A 571 9.35 -16.67 8.26
CA HIS A 571 8.12 -15.96 7.93
C HIS A 571 7.08 -16.07 9.05
N ILE A 572 6.82 -17.28 9.54
CA ILE A 572 5.89 -17.53 10.64
C ILE A 572 6.34 -16.83 11.93
N LYS A 573 7.64 -16.90 12.27
CA LYS A 573 8.20 -16.17 13.40
C LYS A 573 7.93 -14.65 13.30
N ASN A 574 8.07 -14.09 12.10
CA ASN A 574 7.77 -12.67 11.84
C ASN A 574 6.28 -12.37 12.03
N ILE A 575 5.36 -13.25 11.60
CA ILE A 575 3.91 -13.12 11.83
C ILE A 575 3.60 -13.19 13.33
N VAL A 576 4.13 -14.18 14.04
CA VAL A 576 3.95 -14.37 15.49
C VAL A 576 4.41 -13.12 16.26
N ASN A 577 5.59 -12.58 15.92
CA ASN A 577 6.12 -11.35 16.56
C ASN A 577 5.20 -10.15 16.34
N LYS A 578 4.72 -9.93 15.12
CA LYS A 578 3.77 -8.85 14.79
C LYS A 578 2.44 -9.05 15.52
N THR A 579 1.95 -10.28 15.59
CA THR A 579 0.72 -10.62 16.29
C THR A 579 0.86 -10.34 17.80
N ASN A 580 1.97 -10.76 18.42
CA ASN A 580 2.23 -10.48 19.82
C ASN A 580 2.27 -8.97 20.13
N GLN A 581 2.87 -8.16 19.27
CA GLN A 581 2.85 -6.70 19.40
C GLN A 581 1.43 -6.14 19.36
N ARG A 582 0.57 -6.63 18.46
CA ARG A 582 -0.83 -6.19 18.32
C ARG A 582 -1.71 -6.67 19.47
N LEU A 583 -1.50 -7.90 19.95
CA LEU A 583 -2.14 -8.42 21.14
C LEU A 583 -1.71 -7.63 22.41
N GLY A 584 -0.44 -7.26 22.51
CA GLY A 584 0.06 -6.39 23.57
C GLY A 584 -0.61 -5.00 23.55
N LEU A 585 -0.86 -4.44 22.38
CA LEU A 585 -1.64 -3.21 22.24
C LEU A 585 -3.09 -3.41 22.70
N LEU A 586 -3.77 -4.44 22.20
CA LEU A 586 -5.16 -4.75 22.56
C LEU A 586 -5.30 -4.98 24.06
N ARG A 587 -4.36 -5.69 24.71
CA ARG A 587 -4.33 -5.90 26.18
C ARG A 587 -4.29 -4.59 26.96
N ARG A 588 -3.54 -3.61 26.50
CA ARG A 588 -3.42 -2.29 27.18
C ARG A 588 -4.70 -1.45 27.07
N ILE A 589 -5.44 -1.60 25.97
CA ILE A 589 -6.61 -0.75 25.68
C ILE A 589 -7.94 -1.46 25.85
N LYS A 590 -7.97 -2.77 26.15
CA LYS A 590 -9.19 -3.58 26.22
C LYS A 590 -10.26 -3.02 27.16
N THR A 591 -9.83 -2.43 28.30
CA THR A 591 -10.75 -1.81 29.29
C THR A 591 -11.46 -0.56 28.78
N LEU A 592 -10.93 0.07 27.73
CA LEU A 592 -11.54 1.23 27.06
C LEU A 592 -12.51 0.84 25.93
N LEU A 593 -12.52 -0.46 25.55
CA LEU A 593 -13.20 -0.94 24.36
C LEU A 593 -14.33 -1.92 24.70
N PRO A 594 -15.54 -1.73 24.16
CA PRO A 594 -16.58 -2.75 24.18
C PRO A 594 -16.17 -3.96 23.29
N LEU A 595 -16.83 -5.10 23.46
CA LEU A 595 -16.54 -6.35 22.74
C LEU A 595 -16.48 -6.15 21.23
N ASN A 596 -17.48 -5.51 20.64
CA ASN A 596 -17.53 -5.26 19.19
C ASN A 596 -16.30 -4.48 18.65
N ALA A 597 -15.79 -3.51 19.42
CA ALA A 597 -14.59 -2.77 19.02
C ALA A 597 -13.33 -3.63 19.10
N ARG A 598 -13.23 -4.55 20.07
CA ARG A 598 -12.14 -5.53 20.17
C ARG A 598 -12.15 -6.49 18.98
N LEU A 599 -13.35 -6.97 18.58
CA LEU A 599 -13.53 -7.79 17.37
C LEU A 599 -13.10 -7.06 16.10
N ILE A 600 -13.51 -5.80 15.92
CA ILE A 600 -13.10 -4.99 14.76
C ILE A 600 -11.58 -4.82 14.71
N LEU A 601 -10.92 -4.60 15.86
CA LEU A 601 -9.45 -4.53 15.91
C LEU A 601 -8.79 -5.86 15.53
N TYR A 602 -9.34 -6.99 15.97
CA TYR A 602 -8.84 -8.30 15.57
C TYR A 602 -8.99 -8.52 14.07
N HIS A 603 -10.19 -8.36 13.51
CA HIS A 603 -10.46 -8.57 12.09
C HIS A 603 -9.66 -7.63 11.18
N SER A 604 -9.35 -6.43 11.65
CA SER A 604 -8.64 -5.45 10.82
C SER A 604 -7.12 -5.45 11.00
N LEU A 605 -6.62 -5.82 12.17
CA LEU A 605 -5.19 -5.71 12.48
C LEU A 605 -4.50 -7.05 12.69
N ILE A 606 -5.18 -8.07 13.19
CA ILE A 606 -4.58 -9.36 13.54
C ILE A 606 -4.87 -10.39 12.46
N LEU A 607 -6.13 -10.64 12.17
CA LEU A 607 -6.55 -11.66 11.20
C LEU A 607 -5.87 -11.52 9.82
N PRO A 608 -5.70 -10.31 9.24
CA PRO A 608 -5.01 -10.16 7.97
C PRO A 608 -3.52 -10.57 7.98
N LEU A 609 -2.90 -10.71 9.15
CA LEU A 609 -1.54 -11.27 9.24
C LEU A 609 -1.54 -12.79 9.00
N PHE A 610 -2.63 -13.48 9.37
CA PHE A 610 -2.78 -14.90 9.18
C PHE A 610 -3.28 -15.25 7.77
N ASP A 611 -4.03 -14.32 7.13
CA ASP A 611 -4.65 -14.56 5.83
C ASP A 611 -3.77 -14.13 4.64
N TYR A 612 -2.81 -13.19 4.83
CA TYR A 612 -2.03 -12.68 3.70
C TYR A 612 -1.06 -13.74 3.15
N GLY A 613 -1.37 -14.23 1.93
CA GLY A 613 -0.57 -15.23 1.24
C GLY A 613 -0.56 -16.60 1.93
N ASP A 614 -1.53 -16.88 2.79
CA ASP A 614 -1.60 -18.12 3.58
C ASP A 614 -1.70 -19.38 2.73
N ILE A 615 -2.19 -19.27 1.51
CA ILE A 615 -2.19 -20.36 0.53
C ILE A 615 -0.79 -20.72 0.03
N ILE A 616 0.19 -19.82 0.18
CA ILE A 616 1.59 -20.02 -0.25
C ILE A 616 2.40 -20.72 0.84
N TRP A 617 2.35 -20.18 2.06
CA TRP A 617 3.18 -20.60 3.19
C TRP A 617 2.43 -21.50 4.18
N GLY A 618 1.13 -21.69 4.01
CA GLY A 618 0.26 -22.46 4.90
C GLY A 618 0.30 -23.95 4.64
N ASP A 619 1.50 -24.56 4.74
CA ASP A 619 1.71 -25.98 4.51
C ASP A 619 0.96 -26.84 5.55
N LYS A 620 -0.02 -27.63 5.07
CA LYS A 620 -0.82 -28.52 5.92
C LYS A 620 -0.03 -29.72 6.48
N ASN A 621 1.12 -30.03 5.90
CA ASN A 621 1.97 -31.12 6.36
C ASN A 621 2.86 -30.70 7.54
N ASN A 622 3.07 -29.39 7.75
CA ASN A 622 3.88 -28.86 8.86
C ASN A 622 2.98 -28.37 10.01
N THR A 623 2.34 -29.33 10.68
CA THR A 623 1.36 -29.06 11.75
C THR A 623 1.97 -28.32 12.94
N LEU A 624 3.23 -28.61 13.30
CA LEU A 624 3.90 -27.94 14.41
C LEU A 624 4.05 -26.44 14.16
N LEU A 625 4.54 -26.06 12.99
CA LEU A 625 4.74 -24.66 12.61
C LEU A 625 3.39 -23.92 12.47
N MET A 626 2.38 -24.59 11.92
CA MET A 626 1.04 -24.00 11.79
C MET A 626 0.34 -23.83 13.13
N ASN A 627 0.64 -24.69 14.11
CA ASN A 627 0.12 -24.58 15.47
C ASN A 627 0.62 -23.31 16.19
N ASP A 628 1.82 -22.81 15.89
CA ASP A 628 2.30 -21.53 16.44
C ASP A 628 1.33 -20.38 16.14
N LEU A 629 0.74 -20.36 14.93
CA LEU A 629 -0.26 -19.36 14.54
C LEU A 629 -1.60 -19.61 15.24
N GLN A 630 -2.03 -20.88 15.35
CA GLN A 630 -3.26 -21.23 16.06
C GLN A 630 -3.20 -20.80 17.54
N VAL A 631 -2.05 -20.98 18.18
CA VAL A 631 -1.81 -20.49 19.55
C VAL A 631 -1.99 -18.97 19.64
N GLN A 632 -1.61 -18.21 18.62
CA GLN A 632 -1.83 -16.75 18.61
C GLN A 632 -3.32 -16.39 18.44
N GLN A 633 -4.06 -17.12 17.60
CA GLN A 633 -5.51 -16.95 17.48
C GLN A 633 -6.21 -17.26 18.81
N ASN A 634 -5.83 -18.35 19.48
CA ASN A 634 -6.36 -18.74 20.78
C ASN A 634 -6.12 -17.66 21.86
N LYS A 635 -4.90 -17.06 21.88
CA LYS A 635 -4.60 -15.92 22.75
C LYS A 635 -5.46 -14.69 22.44
N ALA A 636 -5.74 -14.45 21.16
CA ALA A 636 -6.60 -13.36 20.73
C ALA A 636 -8.03 -13.55 21.21
N ALA A 637 -8.61 -14.74 21.03
CA ALA A 637 -9.98 -15.08 21.47
C ALA A 637 -10.16 -14.87 22.97
N LYS A 638 -9.27 -15.45 23.79
CA LYS A 638 -9.29 -15.27 25.26
C LYS A 638 -9.17 -13.80 25.68
N LEU A 639 -8.31 -13.04 25.00
CA LEU A 639 -8.10 -11.62 25.31
C LEU A 639 -9.32 -10.76 24.97
N ILE A 640 -10.02 -11.07 23.88
CA ILE A 640 -11.22 -10.36 23.42
C ILE A 640 -12.38 -10.60 24.38
N LEU A 641 -12.58 -11.85 24.81
CA LEU A 641 -13.61 -12.25 25.78
C LEU A 641 -13.26 -11.94 27.22
N ASP A 642 -12.07 -11.36 27.46
CA ASP A 642 -11.56 -11.06 28.82
C ASP A 642 -11.43 -12.30 29.72
N ARG A 643 -11.17 -13.47 29.11
CA ARG A 643 -10.97 -14.73 29.81
C ARG A 643 -9.56 -14.86 30.38
N PRO A 644 -9.37 -15.60 31.49
CA PRO A 644 -8.04 -15.90 32.05
C PRO A 644 -7.13 -16.63 31.06
N LYS A 645 -5.81 -16.49 31.22
CA LYS A 645 -4.80 -17.12 30.33
C LYS A 645 -4.98 -18.64 30.21
N TYR A 646 -5.36 -19.28 31.32
CA TYR A 646 -5.48 -20.75 31.44
C TYR A 646 -6.89 -21.29 31.12
N SER A 647 -7.86 -20.44 30.74
CA SER A 647 -9.18 -20.90 30.31
C SER A 647 -9.12 -21.72 29.01
N SER A 648 -10.19 -22.46 28.72
CA SER A 648 -10.31 -23.21 27.47
C SER A 648 -10.20 -22.29 26.25
N ALA A 649 -9.41 -22.68 25.26
CA ALA A 649 -9.32 -21.97 23.99
C ALA A 649 -10.46 -22.37 23.05
N THR A 650 -10.88 -23.62 23.09
CA THR A 650 -11.98 -24.17 22.29
C THR A 650 -13.28 -23.44 22.58
N GLU A 651 -13.67 -23.36 23.88
CA GLU A 651 -14.84 -22.59 24.29
C GLU A 651 -14.80 -21.12 23.89
N ALA A 652 -13.60 -20.50 23.90
CA ALA A 652 -13.45 -19.10 23.50
C ALA A 652 -13.62 -18.93 21.97
N LEU A 653 -13.18 -19.89 21.18
CA LEU A 653 -13.38 -19.89 19.72
C LEU A 653 -14.85 -20.16 19.37
N GLU A 654 -15.49 -21.12 20.06
CA GLU A 654 -16.92 -21.44 19.88
C GLU A 654 -17.81 -20.25 20.22
N GLU A 655 -17.57 -19.56 21.35
CA GLU A 655 -18.35 -18.37 21.75
C GLU A 655 -18.21 -17.23 20.71
N LEU A 656 -17.05 -17.13 20.04
CA LEU A 656 -16.81 -16.14 18.99
C LEU A 656 -17.22 -16.63 17.60
N GLU A 657 -17.69 -17.87 17.48
CA GLU A 657 -17.98 -18.54 16.20
C GLU A 657 -16.76 -18.54 15.25
N TRP A 658 -15.56 -18.63 15.82
CA TRP A 658 -14.32 -18.64 15.03
C TRP A 658 -13.90 -20.04 14.67
N LYS A 659 -13.65 -20.24 13.39
CA LYS A 659 -13.02 -21.47 12.89
C LYS A 659 -11.52 -21.44 13.10
N HIS A 660 -10.91 -22.61 13.20
CA HIS A 660 -9.46 -22.78 13.24
C HIS A 660 -8.79 -22.22 11.97
N LEU A 661 -7.52 -21.80 12.07
CA LEU A 661 -6.80 -21.21 10.94
C LEU A 661 -6.51 -22.20 9.80
N ASP A 662 -6.40 -23.51 10.09
CA ASP A 662 -6.26 -24.56 9.08
C ASP A 662 -7.51 -24.65 8.20
N HIS A 663 -8.70 -24.59 8.80
CA HIS A 663 -9.96 -24.53 8.06
C HIS A 663 -10.03 -23.30 7.15
N ARG A 664 -9.61 -22.11 7.64
CA ARG A 664 -9.55 -20.91 6.80
C ARG A 664 -8.64 -21.08 5.59
N ARG A 665 -7.44 -21.64 5.81
CA ARG A 665 -6.49 -21.92 4.71
C ARG A 665 -7.07 -22.92 3.70
N HIS A 666 -7.79 -23.94 4.17
CA HIS A 666 -8.52 -24.87 3.29
C HIS A 666 -9.51 -24.12 2.39
N LEU A 667 -10.37 -23.25 2.99
CA LEU A 667 -11.31 -22.45 2.22
C LEU A 667 -10.62 -21.53 1.19
N HIS A 668 -9.51 -20.90 1.58
CA HIS A 668 -8.75 -20.01 0.69
C HIS A 668 -8.17 -20.78 -0.50
N ARG A 669 -7.63 -21.98 -0.31
CA ARG A 669 -7.13 -22.84 -1.39
C ARG A 669 -8.26 -23.29 -2.34
N CYS A 670 -9.41 -23.69 -1.80
CA CYS A 670 -10.59 -24.05 -2.60
C CYS A 670 -11.07 -22.85 -3.44
N VAL A 671 -11.15 -21.66 -2.84
CA VAL A 671 -11.52 -20.42 -3.57
C VAL A 671 -10.49 -20.05 -4.63
N PHE A 672 -9.21 -20.26 -4.38
CA PHE A 672 -8.15 -20.02 -5.35
C PHE A 672 -8.33 -20.91 -6.60
N ILE A 673 -8.51 -22.21 -6.43
CA ILE A 673 -8.78 -23.15 -7.54
C ILE A 673 -10.04 -22.76 -8.30
N PHE A 674 -11.14 -22.51 -7.59
CA PHE A 674 -12.39 -22.08 -8.23
C PHE A 674 -12.15 -20.87 -9.16
N ARG A 675 -11.39 -19.89 -8.69
CA ARG A 675 -11.05 -18.70 -9.49
C ARG A 675 -10.16 -19.04 -10.70
N CYS A 676 -9.27 -20.02 -10.59
CA CYS A 676 -8.46 -20.50 -11.71
C CYS A 676 -9.32 -21.21 -12.76
N LEU A 677 -10.15 -22.16 -12.34
CA LEU A 677 -10.99 -22.96 -13.23
C LEU A 677 -12.04 -22.13 -14.00
N HIS A 678 -12.56 -21.07 -13.35
CA HIS A 678 -13.53 -20.14 -13.95
C HIS A 678 -12.87 -18.94 -14.66
N ASN A 679 -11.55 -18.97 -14.93
CA ASN A 679 -10.82 -17.88 -15.61
C ASN A 679 -10.99 -16.50 -14.94
N ILE A 680 -11.29 -16.46 -13.64
CA ILE A 680 -11.34 -15.22 -12.85
C ILE A 680 -9.91 -14.71 -12.60
N ILE A 681 -8.94 -15.62 -12.44
CA ILE A 681 -7.50 -15.29 -12.42
C ILE A 681 -7.00 -15.28 -13.85
N ASP A 682 -6.39 -14.16 -14.28
CA ASP A 682 -5.85 -13.99 -15.64
C ASP A 682 -4.44 -14.62 -15.76
N PHE A 683 -4.29 -15.84 -15.22
CA PHE A 683 -3.07 -16.64 -15.26
C PHE A 683 -3.40 -18.12 -15.24
N ASN A 684 -2.76 -18.91 -16.14
CA ASN A 684 -3.01 -20.34 -16.25
C ASN A 684 -2.03 -21.14 -15.41
N PHE A 685 -2.53 -21.80 -14.35
CA PHE A 685 -1.78 -22.75 -13.51
C PHE A 685 -1.81 -24.19 -14.05
N ASN A 686 -2.30 -24.41 -15.27
CA ASN A 686 -2.36 -25.72 -15.93
C ASN A 686 -3.09 -26.83 -15.12
N PHE A 687 -4.13 -26.46 -14.39
CA PHE A 687 -5.01 -27.47 -13.80
C PHE A 687 -5.71 -28.26 -14.88
N ARG A 688 -5.56 -29.60 -14.84
CA ARG A 688 -6.20 -30.55 -15.76
C ARG A 688 -7.05 -31.51 -14.95
N GLN A 689 -8.14 -31.97 -15.54
CA GLN A 689 -8.92 -33.06 -14.97
C GLN A 689 -8.30 -34.41 -15.37
N ASN A 690 -8.63 -35.47 -14.64
CA ASN A 690 -8.12 -36.80 -14.97
C ASN A 690 -8.59 -37.26 -16.36
N ASN A 691 -9.80 -36.91 -16.79
CA ASN A 691 -10.31 -37.18 -18.14
C ASN A 691 -9.56 -36.44 -19.26
N ASP A 692 -8.83 -35.35 -18.95
CA ASP A 692 -7.99 -34.67 -19.94
C ASP A 692 -6.64 -35.40 -20.19
N ILE A 693 -6.30 -36.35 -19.31
CA ILE A 693 -5.02 -37.06 -19.34
C ILE A 693 -5.18 -38.49 -19.82
N HIS A 694 -6.25 -39.16 -19.39
CA HIS A 694 -6.56 -40.52 -19.80
C HIS A 694 -8.06 -40.70 -20.07
N HIS A 695 -8.39 -41.49 -21.09
CA HIS A 695 -9.78 -41.71 -21.55
C HIS A 695 -10.54 -42.74 -20.71
N HIS A 696 -10.01 -43.20 -19.57
CA HIS A 696 -10.71 -44.16 -18.70
C HIS A 696 -11.83 -43.49 -17.93
N ASN A 697 -13.02 -44.02 -18.08
CA ASN A 697 -14.21 -43.50 -17.40
C ASN A 697 -14.25 -44.04 -15.94
N THR A 698 -13.52 -43.36 -15.06
CA THR A 698 -13.44 -43.70 -13.63
C THR A 698 -14.35 -42.78 -12.81
N ARG A 699 -14.69 -43.19 -11.56
CA ARG A 699 -15.44 -42.33 -10.62
C ARG A 699 -14.74 -41.00 -10.34
N GLN A 700 -13.43 -40.92 -10.56
CA GLN A 700 -12.60 -39.73 -10.33
C GLN A 700 -12.22 -39.01 -11.64
N SER A 701 -12.89 -39.30 -12.75
CA SER A 701 -12.57 -38.70 -14.06
C SER A 701 -12.66 -37.17 -14.07
N LYS A 702 -13.60 -36.61 -13.32
CA LYS A 702 -13.78 -35.14 -13.17
C LYS A 702 -12.88 -34.50 -12.10
N ASN A 703 -12.17 -35.29 -11.30
CA ASN A 703 -11.25 -34.73 -10.30
C ASN A 703 -10.05 -34.07 -11.00
N LEU A 704 -9.51 -33.04 -10.35
CA LEU A 704 -8.26 -32.45 -10.77
C LEU A 704 -7.13 -33.46 -10.66
N HIS A 705 -6.32 -33.55 -11.68
CA HIS A 705 -5.17 -34.44 -11.72
C HIS A 705 -4.11 -34.02 -10.69
N LEU A 706 -3.62 -35.01 -9.94
CA LEU A 706 -2.55 -34.82 -8.96
C LEU A 706 -1.28 -35.47 -9.52
N SER A 707 -0.30 -34.66 -9.92
CA SER A 707 1.02 -35.17 -10.29
C SER A 707 1.64 -35.88 -9.09
N ALA A 708 2.19 -37.08 -9.28
CA ALA A 708 2.86 -37.82 -8.22
C ALA A 708 4.13 -37.09 -7.77
N PRO A 709 4.21 -36.59 -6.52
CA PRO A 709 5.39 -35.90 -6.04
C PRO A 709 6.48 -36.90 -5.71
N LYS A 710 7.72 -36.64 -6.17
CA LYS A 710 8.90 -37.48 -5.88
C LYS A 710 9.42 -37.25 -4.46
N THR A 711 9.22 -36.05 -3.95
CA THR A 711 9.70 -35.61 -2.63
C THR A 711 8.62 -34.93 -1.81
N ASN A 712 8.88 -34.73 -0.52
CA ASN A 712 7.97 -33.96 0.35
C ASN A 712 7.92 -32.48 -0.04
N TRP A 713 8.89 -31.95 -0.78
CA TRP A 713 8.88 -30.58 -1.28
C TRP A 713 7.73 -30.35 -2.27
N ALA A 714 7.55 -31.26 -3.22
CA ALA A 714 6.47 -31.15 -4.20
C ALA A 714 5.07 -31.23 -3.58
N LYS A 715 4.92 -31.89 -2.41
CA LYS A 715 3.66 -31.91 -1.65
C LYS A 715 3.30 -30.54 -1.05
N GLN A 716 4.24 -29.60 -0.96
CA GLN A 716 4.01 -28.26 -0.45
C GLN A 716 3.49 -27.30 -1.53
N LYS A 717 3.58 -27.66 -2.81
CA LYS A 717 3.06 -26.80 -3.90
C LYS A 717 1.62 -26.41 -3.65
N LEU A 718 1.32 -25.14 -3.88
CA LEU A 718 -0.05 -24.65 -3.80
C LEU A 718 -0.96 -25.40 -4.76
N THR A 719 -0.53 -25.61 -6.01
CA THR A 719 -1.31 -26.32 -7.02
C THR A 719 -1.64 -27.76 -6.60
N TYR A 720 -0.72 -28.44 -5.92
CA TYR A 720 -0.96 -29.80 -5.39
C TYR A 720 -1.90 -29.80 -4.20
N GLN A 721 -1.63 -28.98 -3.15
CA GLN A 721 -2.46 -28.92 -1.94
C GLN A 721 -3.87 -28.44 -2.21
N ALA A 722 -4.01 -27.42 -3.07
CA ALA A 722 -5.30 -26.88 -3.42
C ALA A 722 -6.12 -27.84 -4.26
N ALA A 723 -5.51 -28.59 -5.20
CA ALA A 723 -6.22 -29.62 -5.96
C ALA A 723 -6.67 -30.77 -5.08
N LEU A 724 -5.86 -31.20 -4.08
CA LEU A 724 -6.28 -32.15 -3.06
C LEU A 724 -7.52 -31.65 -2.29
N ASP A 725 -7.47 -30.41 -1.81
CA ASP A 725 -8.57 -29.82 -1.04
C ASP A 725 -9.85 -29.69 -1.89
N PHE A 726 -9.71 -29.29 -3.15
CA PHE A 726 -10.85 -29.13 -4.07
C PHE A 726 -11.49 -30.48 -4.44
N ASN A 727 -10.69 -31.51 -4.65
CA ASN A 727 -11.16 -32.86 -4.98
C ASN A 727 -11.94 -33.52 -3.81
N LEU A 728 -11.76 -33.04 -2.57
CA LEU A 728 -12.55 -33.49 -1.40
C LEU A 728 -13.94 -32.87 -1.33
N LEU A 729 -14.23 -31.84 -2.10
CA LEU A 729 -15.53 -31.18 -2.13
C LEU A 729 -16.55 -32.06 -2.88
N SER A 730 -17.81 -31.99 -2.47
CA SER A 730 -18.90 -32.67 -3.19
C SER A 730 -19.06 -32.07 -4.60
N PRO A 731 -19.49 -32.89 -5.61
CA PRO A 731 -19.74 -32.42 -6.96
C PRO A 731 -20.65 -31.19 -7.04
N GLU A 732 -21.68 -31.15 -6.19
CA GLU A 732 -22.62 -30.00 -6.12
C GLU A 732 -21.95 -28.67 -5.76
N ILE A 733 -20.82 -28.73 -5.08
CA ILE A 733 -20.04 -27.55 -4.70
C ILE A 733 -19.04 -27.21 -5.81
N GLN A 734 -18.34 -28.21 -6.32
CA GLN A 734 -17.38 -28.04 -7.42
C GLN A 734 -18.01 -27.44 -8.66
N GLU A 735 -19.23 -27.86 -9.02
CA GLU A 735 -19.96 -27.41 -10.22
C GLU A 735 -20.74 -26.10 -10.02
N THR A 736 -20.52 -25.39 -8.91
CA THR A 736 -21.19 -24.12 -8.64
C THR A 736 -20.75 -23.04 -9.66
N ALA A 737 -21.69 -22.37 -10.31
CA ALA A 737 -21.39 -21.36 -11.35
C ALA A 737 -20.89 -20.00 -10.83
N SER A 738 -21.23 -19.64 -9.57
CA SER A 738 -20.93 -18.32 -9.01
C SER A 738 -20.00 -18.39 -7.83
N ILE A 739 -18.96 -17.56 -7.81
CA ILE A 739 -18.01 -17.47 -6.68
C ILE A 739 -18.69 -17.09 -5.36
N LEU A 740 -19.75 -16.28 -5.40
CA LEU A 740 -20.50 -15.91 -4.18
C LEU A 740 -21.25 -17.11 -3.61
N LEU A 741 -21.88 -17.89 -4.48
CA LEU A 741 -22.59 -19.11 -4.08
C LEU A 741 -21.61 -20.18 -3.63
N PHE A 742 -20.49 -20.34 -4.33
CA PHE A 742 -19.41 -21.26 -3.96
C PHE A 742 -18.92 -20.99 -2.55
N LYS A 743 -18.59 -19.73 -2.23
CA LYS A 743 -18.15 -19.33 -0.88
C LYS A 743 -19.23 -19.66 0.18
N LYS A 744 -20.50 -19.33 -0.09
CA LYS A 744 -21.60 -19.63 0.84
C LYS A 744 -21.77 -21.14 1.10
N LYS A 745 -21.61 -21.97 0.05
CA LYS A 745 -21.66 -23.43 0.22
C LYS A 745 -20.46 -23.94 1.01
N LEU A 746 -19.25 -23.44 0.76
CA LEU A 746 -18.05 -23.80 1.50
C LEU A 746 -18.17 -23.46 3.00
N GLU A 747 -18.70 -22.30 3.35
CA GLU A 747 -18.92 -21.90 4.75
C GLU A 747 -19.90 -22.81 5.50
N ARG A 748 -20.77 -23.53 4.80
CA ARG A 748 -21.76 -24.46 5.38
C ARG A 748 -21.24 -25.87 5.63
N ILE A 749 -20.14 -26.26 4.98
CA ILE A 749 -19.53 -27.60 5.17
C ILE A 749 -18.80 -27.70 6.51
N SER A 750 -18.57 -26.62 7.18
CA SER A 750 -17.75 -26.49 8.38
C SER A 750 -18.49 -26.76 9.68
#